data_094148882863403e369972fa8119e155
#
_entry.id   094148882863403e369972fa8119e155
#
_cell.length_a   1.000
_cell.length_b   1.000
_cell.length_c   1.000
_cell.angle_alpha   90.00
_cell.angle_beta   90.00
_cell.angle_gamma   90.00
#
_symmetry.space_group_name_H-M   'P 1'
#
loop_
_entity.id
_entity.type
_entity.pdbx_description
1 polymer ?
#
loop_
_entity_poly.entity_id
_entity_poly.type
_entity_poly.pdbx_seq_one_letter_code
_entity_poly.pdbx_strand_id
1 'polypeptide(L)'
;MTDIERIDQLREELHVHNYNYYVLNAPVISDLEFDKLMRELQDLEALHPEYYDPNSPSVRVGSDLNKNFTQVEHKYPMLSLGNTYSQEEVTEFYERVSKSLNEEFELCCEMKYDGTSISLTYEDGKLVRAVTRGDGVRGDDVTDNVKTIRSIPLVLHGEGYPKNFEIRGEILMPWNVFEELNRERELREEPLFANPRNAASGTLKSQNSAVVANRKLDAYLYYLLGDNLPHDGHYENLQEAAKWGFKISHISRKARTLQEVFDFINYWDVERKNLPVATDGIVLKVNSLRQQRNLGYTAKSPRWAIAYKFQAERALTKLEKVTYQVGRTGAVTPVANLDPVQLSGTVVRRASLHNADIIASLDLHIGDMVYVEKGGEIIPKITGVEVSARPAGSEKVTFITHCPECGSELVRYEDEAAYYCTNETACPPQIKGKIEHFISRRAMNIEGLGPETVDLFYQEGLIHDIADLYTLQTADICRLERMGEKSAENIIQGIERSKEVPYERVLFALGIRFVGETVAKKVAKAFRSIEALASANLDDLIHVDEIGEKIAGSIIQYFANEKNRILVERLRQSGLKLEADEEDLSGYSDKLKGMSIVISGVFARHSRDEYKALIEKHGGKNVGSISKKTSFILAGDNMGPSKLEKAQQLNIPIKDENEFLAM
;
A
#
# COMPACT_ATOMS: atom_id res chain seq x y z
N MET A 1 -16.34 3.30 -49.13
CA MET A 1 -15.85 3.00 -47.78
C MET A 1 -16.39 1.63 -47.42
N THR A 2 -15.53 0.70 -47.10
CA THR A 2 -15.94 -0.63 -46.62
C THR A 2 -16.42 -0.54 -45.17
N ASP A 3 -17.13 -1.54 -44.68
CA ASP A 3 -17.58 -1.57 -43.27
C ASP A 3 -16.37 -1.53 -42.29
N ILE A 4 -15.27 -2.19 -42.65
CA ILE A 4 -14.03 -2.17 -41.86
C ILE A 4 -13.42 -0.77 -41.82
N GLU A 5 -13.30 -0.09 -42.96
CA GLU A 5 -12.82 1.31 -43.01
C GLU A 5 -13.71 2.24 -42.16
N ARG A 6 -15.02 1.98 -42.16
CA ARG A 6 -15.97 2.77 -41.38
C ARG A 6 -15.85 2.48 -39.88
N ILE A 7 -15.62 1.24 -39.48
CA ILE A 7 -15.35 0.86 -38.06
C ILE A 7 -14.12 1.60 -37.55
N ASP A 8 -13.02 1.58 -38.29
CA ASP A 8 -11.77 2.24 -37.89
C ASP A 8 -11.96 3.75 -37.75
N GLN A 9 -12.63 4.38 -38.71
CA GLN A 9 -12.96 5.81 -38.67
C GLN A 9 -13.82 6.16 -37.46
N LEU A 10 -14.86 5.39 -37.18
CA LEU A 10 -15.75 5.61 -36.02
C LEU A 10 -15.03 5.42 -34.70
N ARG A 11 -14.14 4.43 -34.56
CA ARG A 11 -13.32 4.24 -33.40
C ARG A 11 -12.43 5.45 -33.13
N GLU A 12 -11.72 5.94 -34.13
CA GLU A 12 -10.86 7.12 -34.01
C GLU A 12 -11.67 8.37 -33.65
N GLU A 13 -12.76 8.63 -34.35
CA GLU A 13 -13.63 9.78 -34.11
C GLU A 13 -14.24 9.78 -32.72
N LEU A 14 -14.74 8.65 -32.23
CA LEU A 14 -15.32 8.50 -30.89
C LEU A 14 -14.27 8.58 -29.76
N HIS A 15 -13.04 8.13 -29.99
CA HIS A 15 -11.94 8.35 -29.05
C HIS A 15 -11.65 9.86 -28.88
N VAL A 16 -11.60 10.61 -29.97
CA VAL A 16 -11.39 12.06 -29.94
C VAL A 16 -12.54 12.77 -29.22
N HIS A 17 -13.79 12.39 -29.49
CA HIS A 17 -14.96 12.97 -28.82
C HIS A 17 -14.99 12.67 -27.32
N ASN A 18 -14.63 11.45 -26.92
CA ASN A 18 -14.47 11.10 -25.50
C ASN A 18 -13.40 11.97 -24.81
N TYR A 19 -12.26 12.16 -25.47
CA TYR A 19 -11.18 13.02 -24.95
C TYR A 19 -11.63 14.48 -24.79
N ASN A 20 -12.25 15.04 -25.83
CA ASN A 20 -12.75 16.43 -25.79
C ASN A 20 -13.79 16.63 -24.68
N TYR A 21 -14.71 15.70 -24.50
CA TYR A 21 -15.78 15.81 -23.50
C TYR A 21 -15.28 15.58 -22.08
N TYR A 22 -14.61 14.43 -21.81
CA TYR A 22 -14.30 13.97 -20.44
C TYR A 22 -12.95 14.46 -19.89
N VAL A 23 -12.01 14.83 -20.75
CA VAL A 23 -10.69 15.30 -20.35
C VAL A 23 -10.55 16.82 -20.50
N LEU A 24 -10.93 17.35 -21.68
CA LEU A 24 -10.81 18.79 -21.95
C LEU A 24 -12.02 19.61 -21.51
N ASN A 25 -13.17 19.00 -21.16
CA ASN A 25 -14.45 19.66 -20.91
C ASN A 25 -14.87 20.63 -22.05
N ALA A 26 -14.56 20.28 -23.29
CA ALA A 26 -14.79 21.07 -24.49
C ALA A 26 -15.45 20.21 -25.59
N PRO A 27 -16.71 19.76 -25.40
CA PRO A 27 -17.39 18.96 -26.41
C PRO A 27 -17.56 19.73 -27.71
N VAL A 28 -17.34 19.07 -28.84
CA VAL A 28 -17.43 19.63 -30.20
C VAL A 28 -18.65 19.11 -30.96
N ILE A 29 -19.34 18.11 -30.44
CA ILE A 29 -20.60 17.57 -30.95
C ILE A 29 -21.63 17.45 -29.82
N SER A 30 -22.91 17.35 -30.17
CA SER A 30 -24.00 17.11 -29.20
C SER A 30 -24.03 15.66 -28.72
N ASP A 31 -24.61 15.42 -27.54
CA ASP A 31 -24.81 14.06 -27.01
C ASP A 31 -25.58 13.16 -28.00
N LEU A 32 -26.58 13.73 -28.69
CA LEU A 32 -27.34 12.99 -29.68
C LEU A 32 -26.49 12.55 -30.88
N GLU A 33 -25.58 13.39 -31.33
CA GLU A 33 -24.65 13.05 -32.42
C GLU A 33 -23.66 11.97 -31.99
N PHE A 34 -23.12 12.10 -30.78
CA PHE A 34 -22.26 11.09 -30.18
C PHE A 34 -22.95 9.71 -30.07
N ASP A 35 -24.20 9.69 -29.58
CA ASP A 35 -24.98 8.45 -29.44
C ASP A 35 -25.28 7.79 -30.80
N LYS A 36 -25.49 8.58 -31.83
CA LYS A 36 -25.68 8.04 -33.23
C LYS A 36 -24.41 7.38 -33.75
N LEU A 37 -23.25 8.03 -33.59
CA LEU A 37 -21.96 7.46 -33.99
C LEU A 37 -21.64 6.19 -33.19
N MET A 38 -21.92 6.19 -31.92
CA MET A 38 -21.70 5.03 -31.05
C MET A 38 -22.58 3.84 -31.45
N ARG A 39 -23.86 4.09 -31.77
CA ARG A 39 -24.78 3.04 -32.25
C ARG A 39 -24.35 2.48 -33.59
N GLU A 40 -23.96 3.35 -34.54
CA GLU A 40 -23.42 2.92 -35.83
C GLU A 40 -22.20 2.01 -35.66
N LEU A 41 -21.26 2.36 -34.76
CA LEU A 41 -20.10 1.53 -34.43
C LEU A 41 -20.52 0.17 -33.89
N GLN A 42 -21.42 0.14 -32.89
CA GLN A 42 -21.91 -1.10 -32.28
C GLN A 42 -22.56 -2.03 -33.29
N ASP A 43 -23.40 -1.48 -34.21
CA ASP A 43 -24.09 -2.25 -35.21
C ASP A 43 -23.10 -2.85 -36.22
N LEU A 44 -22.09 -2.09 -36.64
CA LEU A 44 -21.04 -2.57 -37.56
C LEU A 44 -20.14 -3.61 -36.90
N GLU A 45 -19.71 -3.40 -35.64
CA GLU A 45 -18.91 -4.38 -34.91
C GLU A 45 -19.66 -5.68 -34.66
N ALA A 46 -20.99 -5.63 -34.47
CA ALA A 46 -21.83 -6.83 -34.34
C ALA A 46 -21.90 -7.64 -35.64
N LEU A 47 -21.81 -6.98 -36.82
CA LEU A 47 -21.75 -7.64 -38.13
C LEU A 47 -20.37 -8.24 -38.45
N HIS A 48 -19.31 -7.72 -37.80
CA HIS A 48 -17.90 -8.10 -37.99
C HIS A 48 -17.21 -8.55 -36.70
N PRO A 49 -17.67 -9.63 -36.03
CA PRO A 49 -17.10 -10.10 -34.78
C PRO A 49 -15.62 -10.53 -34.88
N GLU A 50 -15.16 -10.88 -36.07
CA GLU A 50 -13.76 -11.19 -36.39
C GLU A 50 -12.85 -9.96 -36.28
N TYR A 51 -13.42 -8.74 -36.35
CA TYR A 51 -12.69 -7.48 -36.25
C TYR A 51 -12.81 -6.86 -34.83
N TYR A 52 -12.98 -7.72 -33.81
CA TYR A 52 -13.09 -7.31 -32.43
C TYR A 52 -11.82 -6.58 -31.94
N ASP A 53 -11.99 -5.40 -31.35
CA ASP A 53 -10.92 -4.66 -30.66
C ASP A 53 -11.30 -4.47 -29.18
N PRO A 54 -10.52 -5.02 -28.21
CA PRO A 54 -10.79 -4.86 -26.78
C PRO A 54 -10.68 -3.41 -26.29
N ASN A 55 -10.17 -2.50 -27.13
CA ASN A 55 -10.05 -1.07 -26.85
C ASN A 55 -11.01 -0.21 -27.66
N SER A 56 -11.98 -0.80 -28.35
CA SER A 56 -13.04 -0.04 -29.04
C SER A 56 -13.82 0.83 -28.04
N PRO A 57 -14.23 2.05 -28.43
CA PRO A 57 -15.14 2.86 -27.62
C PRO A 57 -16.43 2.14 -27.21
N SER A 58 -16.90 1.17 -28.02
CA SER A 58 -18.10 0.38 -27.76
C SER A 58 -18.02 -0.49 -26.50
N VAL A 59 -16.82 -0.95 -26.09
CA VAL A 59 -16.63 -1.78 -24.87
C VAL A 59 -16.82 -1.01 -23.57
N ARG A 60 -16.87 0.33 -23.61
CA ARG A 60 -17.10 1.16 -22.43
C ARG A 60 -18.49 1.01 -21.80
N VAL A 61 -19.39 0.33 -22.48
CA VAL A 61 -20.76 0.08 -21.96
C VAL A 61 -20.77 -0.89 -20.79
N GLY A 62 -19.71 -1.71 -20.64
CA GLY A 62 -19.61 -2.74 -19.60
C GLY A 62 -20.41 -4.02 -19.93
N SER A 63 -20.16 -5.08 -19.18
CA SER A 63 -20.85 -6.36 -19.31
C SER A 63 -21.25 -6.93 -17.95
N ASP A 64 -22.25 -7.82 -17.91
CA ASP A 64 -22.76 -8.46 -16.69
C ASP A 64 -21.94 -9.71 -16.28
N LEU A 65 -20.87 -10.06 -16.99
CA LEU A 65 -20.23 -11.36 -16.94
C LEU A 65 -18.89 -11.40 -16.19
N ASN A 66 -18.57 -10.42 -15.35
CA ASN A 66 -17.33 -10.44 -14.60
C ASN A 66 -17.35 -11.49 -13.48
N LYS A 67 -16.42 -12.44 -13.58
CA LYS A 67 -16.08 -13.40 -12.52
C LYS A 67 -15.07 -12.77 -11.56
N ASN A 68 -14.80 -13.37 -10.40
CA ASN A 68 -13.83 -12.91 -9.39
C ASN A 68 -12.57 -12.34 -10.01
N PHE A 69 -12.12 -11.19 -9.48
CA PHE A 69 -10.90 -10.52 -9.97
C PHE A 69 -9.66 -11.39 -9.78
N THR A 70 -8.86 -11.50 -10.84
CA THR A 70 -7.55 -12.16 -10.78
C THR A 70 -6.56 -11.24 -10.07
N GLN A 71 -5.69 -11.80 -9.23
CA GLN A 71 -4.62 -11.04 -8.60
C GLN A 71 -3.39 -10.99 -9.51
N VAL A 72 -2.81 -9.80 -9.64
CA VAL A 72 -1.65 -9.51 -10.48
C VAL A 72 -0.56 -8.88 -9.65
N GLU A 73 0.68 -9.31 -9.83
CA GLU A 73 1.86 -8.71 -9.23
C GLU A 73 2.24 -7.42 -9.98
N HIS A 74 2.56 -6.36 -9.21
CA HIS A 74 3.00 -5.10 -9.77
C HIS A 74 4.45 -5.20 -10.29
N LYS A 75 4.70 -4.76 -11.51
CA LYS A 75 6.06 -4.63 -12.06
C LYS A 75 6.92 -3.68 -11.21
N TYR A 76 6.31 -2.60 -10.73
CA TYR A 76 6.90 -1.65 -9.80
C TYR A 76 6.06 -1.62 -8.51
N PRO A 77 6.63 -1.79 -7.30
CA PRO A 77 5.86 -1.73 -6.06
C PRO A 77 5.05 -0.44 -5.91
N MET A 78 3.82 -0.53 -5.40
CA MET A 78 2.96 0.62 -5.11
C MET A 78 3.06 0.99 -3.62
N LEU A 79 4.15 1.65 -3.25
CA LEU A 79 4.43 2.03 -1.87
C LEU A 79 3.54 3.17 -1.40
N SER A 80 3.27 3.21 -0.09
CA SER A 80 2.61 4.33 0.56
C SER A 80 3.59 5.51 0.71
N LEU A 81 3.07 6.73 0.76
CA LEU A 81 3.86 7.91 1.09
C LEU A 81 3.97 8.07 2.62
N GLY A 82 5.08 8.63 3.10
CA GLY A 82 5.17 9.13 4.46
C GLY A 82 4.22 10.31 4.65
N ASN A 83 3.52 10.37 5.79
CA ASN A 83 2.61 11.48 6.09
C ASN A 83 3.31 12.53 6.94
N THR A 84 3.00 13.80 6.70
CA THR A 84 3.36 14.96 7.52
C THR A 84 2.11 15.80 7.79
N TYR A 85 2.11 16.52 8.90
CA TYR A 85 0.94 17.29 9.38
C TYR A 85 1.28 18.72 9.74
N SER A 86 2.56 19.10 9.68
CA SER A 86 3.03 20.44 10.00
C SER A 86 4.06 20.97 9.01
N GLN A 87 4.28 22.29 9.00
CA GLN A 87 5.29 22.92 8.15
C GLN A 87 6.71 22.57 8.61
N GLU A 88 6.91 22.30 9.90
CA GLU A 88 8.17 21.87 10.48
C GLU A 88 8.56 20.50 9.90
N GLU A 89 7.64 19.53 9.86
CA GLU A 89 7.90 18.20 9.27
C GLU A 89 8.19 18.28 7.78
N VAL A 90 7.55 19.19 7.04
CA VAL A 90 7.86 19.46 5.63
C VAL A 90 9.26 20.06 5.50
N THR A 91 9.65 20.96 6.40
CA THR A 91 10.99 21.54 6.45
C THR A 91 12.04 20.46 6.69
N GLU A 92 11.83 19.56 7.65
CA GLU A 92 12.70 18.41 7.91
C GLU A 92 12.87 17.50 6.67
N PHE A 93 11.78 17.26 5.94
CA PHE A 93 11.85 16.53 4.68
C PHE A 93 12.73 17.25 3.66
N TYR A 94 12.49 18.55 3.43
CA TYR A 94 13.24 19.37 2.49
C TYR A 94 14.74 19.38 2.83
N GLU A 95 15.09 19.60 4.09
CA GLU A 95 16.48 19.58 4.56
C GLU A 95 17.14 18.20 4.40
N ARG A 96 16.43 17.13 4.68
CA ARG A 96 16.92 15.76 4.49
C ARG A 96 17.21 15.48 3.02
N VAL A 97 16.33 15.89 2.11
CA VAL A 97 16.52 15.77 0.67
C VAL A 97 17.75 16.58 0.24
N SER A 98 17.83 17.84 0.66
CA SER A 98 18.96 18.75 0.36
C SER A 98 20.29 18.17 0.80
N LYS A 99 20.39 17.70 2.04
CA LYS A 99 21.60 17.05 2.59
C LYS A 99 21.98 15.77 1.85
N SER A 100 20.99 15.01 1.38
CA SER A 100 21.22 13.72 0.70
C SER A 100 21.66 13.90 -0.73
N LEU A 101 21.13 14.90 -1.44
CA LEU A 101 21.47 15.18 -2.83
C LEU A 101 22.75 16.00 -2.97
N ASN A 102 22.96 16.97 -2.08
CA ASN A 102 24.06 17.95 -2.14
C ASN A 102 24.17 18.67 -3.50
N GLU A 103 23.04 18.89 -4.15
CA GLU A 103 22.85 19.62 -5.40
C GLU A 103 21.49 20.32 -5.38
N GLU A 104 21.26 21.27 -6.30
CA GLU A 104 19.95 21.92 -6.44
C GLU A 104 18.87 20.93 -6.88
N PHE A 105 17.67 21.10 -6.38
CA PHE A 105 16.51 20.29 -6.74
C PHE A 105 15.23 21.12 -6.75
N GLU A 106 14.25 20.64 -7.50
CA GLU A 106 12.89 21.19 -7.52
C GLU A 106 11.93 20.16 -6.92
N LEU A 107 10.90 20.62 -6.25
CA LEU A 107 9.76 19.81 -5.83
C LEU A 107 8.57 20.00 -6.78
N CYS A 108 7.91 18.92 -7.15
CA CYS A 108 6.59 18.95 -7.76
C CYS A 108 5.54 18.88 -6.65
N CYS A 109 4.70 19.91 -6.55
CA CYS A 109 3.60 20.00 -5.61
C CYS A 109 2.30 19.60 -6.32
N GLU A 110 1.60 18.60 -5.79
CA GLU A 110 0.40 18.02 -6.38
C GLU A 110 -0.71 17.90 -5.35
N MET A 111 -1.98 17.89 -5.80
CA MET A 111 -3.09 17.56 -4.91
C MET A 111 -3.05 16.07 -4.54
N LYS A 112 -3.29 15.78 -3.28
CA LYS A 112 -3.50 14.41 -2.80
C LYS A 112 -4.98 14.08 -2.95
N TYR A 113 -5.31 13.43 -4.04
CA TYR A 113 -6.67 12.99 -4.32
C TYR A 113 -7.08 11.85 -3.37
N ASP A 114 -8.34 11.87 -2.91
CA ASP A 114 -8.89 10.90 -1.97
C ASP A 114 -9.85 9.93 -2.69
N GLY A 115 -9.28 8.86 -3.24
CA GLY A 115 -9.98 7.86 -4.03
C GLY A 115 -9.38 6.47 -3.87
N THR A 116 -9.28 5.74 -4.97
CA THR A 116 -8.70 4.41 -5.07
C THR A 116 -7.54 4.40 -6.04
N SER A 117 -6.34 4.11 -5.56
CA SER A 117 -5.13 4.09 -6.38
C SER A 117 -5.19 2.98 -7.41
N ILE A 118 -4.73 3.30 -8.62
CA ILE A 118 -4.72 2.42 -9.80
C ILE A 118 -3.38 2.48 -10.51
N SER A 119 -2.92 1.37 -11.08
CA SER A 119 -1.83 1.30 -12.05
C SER A 119 -2.39 0.86 -13.39
N LEU A 120 -2.15 1.64 -14.43
CA LEU A 120 -2.56 1.39 -15.81
C LEU A 120 -1.34 1.04 -16.64
N THR A 121 -1.38 -0.09 -17.32
CA THR A 121 -0.31 -0.54 -18.23
C THR A 121 -0.74 -0.29 -19.67
N TYR A 122 0.14 0.37 -20.43
CA TYR A 122 -0.03 0.63 -21.85
C TYR A 122 1.07 -0.04 -22.64
N GLU A 123 0.68 -0.67 -23.77
CA GLU A 123 1.57 -1.26 -24.75
C GLU A 123 1.17 -0.76 -26.13
N ASP A 124 2.14 -0.28 -26.92
CA ASP A 124 1.92 0.27 -28.25
C ASP A 124 0.74 1.29 -28.30
N GLY A 125 0.63 2.13 -27.25
CA GLY A 125 -0.41 3.16 -27.13
C GLY A 125 -1.80 2.64 -26.75
N LYS A 126 -1.96 1.38 -26.38
CA LYS A 126 -3.26 0.78 -26.01
C LYS A 126 -3.25 0.35 -24.54
N LEU A 127 -4.38 0.56 -23.85
CA LEU A 127 -4.58 0.07 -22.49
C LEU A 127 -4.69 -1.46 -22.50
N VAL A 128 -3.73 -2.14 -21.86
CA VAL A 128 -3.72 -3.60 -21.77
C VAL A 128 -4.12 -4.13 -20.40
N ARG A 129 -3.86 -3.34 -19.34
CA ARG A 129 -4.17 -3.78 -17.96
C ARG A 129 -4.39 -2.62 -17.02
N ALA A 130 -5.27 -2.83 -16.03
CA ALA A 130 -5.50 -1.92 -14.92
C ALA A 130 -5.56 -2.71 -13.60
N VAL A 131 -4.70 -2.38 -12.63
CA VAL A 131 -4.54 -3.13 -11.38
C VAL A 131 -4.68 -2.20 -10.18
N THR A 132 -5.51 -2.55 -9.20
CA THR A 132 -5.61 -1.80 -7.94
C THR A 132 -4.32 -1.91 -7.13
N ARG A 133 -4.06 -0.97 -6.21
CA ARG A 133 -2.86 -1.01 -5.37
C ARG A 133 -2.73 -2.33 -4.58
N GLY A 134 -3.85 -2.86 -4.07
CA GLY A 134 -3.84 -4.02 -3.20
C GLY A 134 -2.96 -3.80 -1.96
N ASP A 135 -2.03 -4.72 -1.72
CA ASP A 135 -1.04 -4.64 -0.63
C ASP A 135 0.25 -3.87 -1.02
N GLY A 136 0.30 -3.36 -2.25
CA GLY A 136 1.45 -2.67 -2.82
C GLY A 136 2.39 -3.58 -3.62
N VAL A 137 2.31 -4.90 -3.45
CA VAL A 137 3.03 -5.90 -4.24
C VAL A 137 2.09 -6.55 -5.26
N ARG A 138 0.85 -6.84 -4.85
CA ARG A 138 -0.20 -7.44 -5.68
C ARG A 138 -1.50 -6.68 -5.56
N GLY A 139 -2.23 -6.57 -6.66
CA GLY A 139 -3.55 -5.95 -6.71
C GLY A 139 -4.54 -6.76 -7.51
N ASP A 140 -5.80 -6.33 -7.50
CA ASP A 140 -6.86 -6.97 -8.27
C ASP A 140 -6.86 -6.39 -9.68
N ASP A 141 -6.92 -7.26 -10.71
CA ASP A 141 -7.11 -6.86 -12.10
C ASP A 141 -8.54 -6.37 -12.30
N VAL A 142 -8.70 -5.09 -12.53
CA VAL A 142 -9.98 -4.40 -12.73
C VAL A 142 -10.09 -3.80 -14.13
N THR A 143 -9.37 -4.35 -15.09
CA THR A 143 -9.24 -3.80 -16.45
C THR A 143 -10.61 -3.55 -17.09
N ASP A 144 -11.53 -4.50 -17.03
CA ASP A 144 -12.85 -4.35 -17.65
C ASP A 144 -13.67 -3.23 -17.00
N ASN A 145 -13.55 -3.06 -15.68
CA ASN A 145 -14.20 -1.97 -14.95
C ASN A 145 -13.58 -0.62 -15.31
N VAL A 146 -12.24 -0.55 -15.38
CA VAL A 146 -11.52 0.68 -15.74
C VAL A 146 -11.81 1.11 -17.16
N LYS A 147 -12.00 0.19 -18.10
CA LYS A 147 -12.39 0.51 -19.48
C LYS A 147 -13.71 1.29 -19.58
N THR A 148 -14.57 1.20 -18.58
CA THR A 148 -15.83 1.97 -18.51
C THR A 148 -15.61 3.43 -18.10
N ILE A 149 -14.44 3.77 -17.52
CA ILE A 149 -14.12 5.12 -17.04
C ILE A 149 -13.70 5.98 -18.23
N ARG A 150 -14.55 6.92 -18.61
CA ARG A 150 -14.42 7.65 -19.86
C ARG A 150 -13.25 8.64 -19.92
N SER A 151 -12.75 9.10 -18.76
CA SER A 151 -11.56 9.97 -18.66
C SER A 151 -10.22 9.20 -18.80
N ILE A 152 -10.25 7.86 -18.88
CA ILE A 152 -9.07 7.04 -19.15
C ILE A 152 -9.04 6.68 -20.63
N PRO A 153 -7.99 7.04 -21.40
CA PRO A 153 -7.91 6.69 -22.82
C PRO A 153 -7.69 5.20 -22.99
N LEU A 154 -8.47 4.53 -23.83
CA LEU A 154 -8.23 3.13 -24.23
C LEU A 154 -7.12 3.05 -25.28
N VAL A 155 -7.05 4.06 -26.13
CA VAL A 155 -6.00 4.27 -27.13
C VAL A 155 -5.47 5.69 -26.94
N LEU A 156 -4.15 5.83 -26.93
CA LEU A 156 -3.49 7.11 -26.74
C LEU A 156 -3.58 7.99 -28.00
N HIS A 157 -3.55 9.28 -27.78
CA HIS A 157 -3.48 10.29 -28.85
C HIS A 157 -2.03 10.71 -29.09
N GLY A 158 -1.76 11.26 -30.26
CA GLY A 158 -0.45 11.83 -30.59
C GLY A 158 0.65 10.80 -30.76
N GLU A 159 1.88 11.27 -30.58
CA GLU A 159 3.11 10.49 -30.75
C GLU A 159 4.08 10.73 -29.59
N GLY A 160 5.17 9.97 -29.54
CA GLY A 160 6.25 10.18 -28.55
C GLY A 160 6.04 9.50 -27.20
N TYR A 161 5.00 8.68 -27.05
CA TYR A 161 4.86 7.85 -25.85
C TYR A 161 5.78 6.62 -25.93
N PRO A 162 6.29 6.12 -24.77
CA PRO A 162 7.07 4.90 -24.72
C PRO A 162 6.25 3.70 -25.21
N LYS A 163 6.91 2.73 -25.82
CA LYS A 163 6.25 1.52 -26.31
C LYS A 163 5.52 0.76 -25.19
N ASN A 164 6.16 0.63 -24.03
CA ASN A 164 5.61 -0.02 -22.84
C ASN A 164 5.85 0.86 -21.63
N PHE A 165 4.81 1.19 -20.89
CA PHE A 165 4.91 2.00 -19.69
C PHE A 165 3.71 1.76 -18.75
N GLU A 166 3.85 2.16 -17.48
CA GLU A 166 2.77 2.27 -16.53
C GLU A 166 2.50 3.73 -16.19
N ILE A 167 1.24 4.08 -16.01
CA ILE A 167 0.84 5.35 -15.42
C ILE A 167 -0.08 5.09 -14.23
N ARG A 168 0.21 5.75 -13.12
CA ARG A 168 -0.56 5.62 -11.88
C ARG A 168 -1.40 6.83 -11.63
N GLY A 169 -2.53 6.61 -10.99
CA GLY A 169 -3.47 7.64 -10.65
C GLY A 169 -4.42 7.25 -9.55
N GLU A 170 -5.44 8.07 -9.39
CA GLU A 170 -6.52 7.86 -8.44
C GLU A 170 -7.84 7.80 -9.17
N ILE A 171 -8.59 6.72 -8.97
CA ILE A 171 -9.98 6.60 -9.40
C ILE A 171 -10.86 7.28 -8.34
N LEU A 172 -11.72 8.15 -8.80
CA LEU A 172 -12.48 9.09 -7.97
C LEU A 172 -13.97 9.03 -8.30
N MET A 173 -14.78 9.40 -7.34
CA MET A 173 -16.19 9.72 -7.56
C MET A 173 -16.38 11.23 -7.37
N PRO A 174 -16.74 11.98 -8.41
CA PRO A 174 -17.03 13.42 -8.27
C PRO A 174 -18.17 13.68 -7.28
N TRP A 175 -18.13 14.83 -6.59
CA TRP A 175 -19.10 15.18 -5.55
C TRP A 175 -20.53 15.17 -6.05
N ASN A 176 -20.79 15.72 -7.23
CA ASN A 176 -22.12 15.74 -7.84
C ASN A 176 -22.66 14.32 -8.12
N VAL A 177 -21.80 13.40 -8.56
CA VAL A 177 -22.16 11.99 -8.79
C VAL A 177 -22.45 11.27 -7.48
N PHE A 178 -21.63 11.52 -6.46
CA PHE A 178 -21.80 10.96 -5.12
C PHE A 178 -23.14 11.39 -4.49
N GLU A 179 -23.49 12.67 -4.59
CA GLU A 179 -24.75 13.21 -4.09
C GLU A 179 -25.96 12.64 -4.85
N GLU A 180 -25.87 12.52 -6.18
CA GLU A 180 -26.92 11.92 -7.02
C GLU A 180 -27.17 10.45 -6.62
N LEU A 181 -26.10 9.66 -6.50
CA LEU A 181 -26.19 8.26 -6.09
C LEU A 181 -26.77 8.07 -4.69
N ASN A 182 -26.39 8.91 -3.74
CA ASN A 182 -26.94 8.86 -2.38
C ASN A 182 -28.41 9.26 -2.36
N ARG A 183 -28.85 10.24 -3.16
CA ARG A 183 -30.27 10.58 -3.31
C ARG A 183 -31.07 9.40 -3.88
N GLU A 184 -30.54 8.70 -4.90
CA GLU A 184 -31.21 7.50 -5.43
C GLU A 184 -31.32 6.39 -4.41
N ARG A 185 -30.27 6.16 -3.60
CA ARG A 185 -30.27 5.14 -2.54
C ARG A 185 -31.26 5.48 -1.44
N GLU A 186 -31.36 6.75 -1.05
CA GLU A 186 -32.36 7.23 -0.08
C GLU A 186 -33.79 6.95 -0.55
N LEU A 187 -34.08 7.22 -1.83
CA LEU A 187 -35.40 6.93 -2.44
C LEU A 187 -35.71 5.42 -2.48
N ARG A 188 -34.69 4.57 -2.48
CA ARG A 188 -34.83 3.08 -2.44
C ARG A 188 -34.72 2.50 -1.04
N GLU A 189 -34.62 3.34 -0.01
CA GLU A 189 -34.40 2.92 1.39
C GLU A 189 -33.13 2.06 1.57
N GLU A 190 -32.10 2.28 0.74
CA GLU A 190 -30.82 1.60 0.82
C GLU A 190 -29.83 2.37 1.71
N PRO A 191 -28.87 1.69 2.38
CA PRO A 191 -27.80 2.37 3.13
C PRO A 191 -27.00 3.33 2.24
N LEU A 192 -26.81 4.57 2.69
CA LEU A 192 -26.06 5.57 1.95
C LEU A 192 -24.57 5.24 1.89
N PHE A 193 -23.89 5.68 0.83
CA PHE A 193 -22.44 5.67 0.80
C PHE A 193 -21.88 6.68 1.80
N ALA A 194 -20.86 6.26 2.55
CA ALA A 194 -20.29 7.06 3.63
C ALA A 194 -19.50 8.28 3.13
N ASN A 195 -18.75 8.13 2.04
CA ASN A 195 -17.94 9.18 1.41
C ASN A 195 -17.62 8.80 -0.05
N PRO A 196 -17.15 9.77 -0.89
CA PRO A 196 -16.81 9.53 -2.28
C PRO A 196 -15.73 8.46 -2.49
N ARG A 197 -14.71 8.39 -1.61
CA ARG A 197 -13.65 7.38 -1.68
C ARG A 197 -14.19 5.96 -1.54
N ASN A 198 -15.01 5.71 -0.51
CA ASN A 198 -15.59 4.38 -0.30
C ASN A 198 -16.56 4.02 -1.43
N ALA A 199 -17.33 4.99 -1.93
CA ALA A 199 -18.21 4.80 -3.07
C ALA A 199 -17.44 4.47 -4.35
N ALA A 200 -16.32 5.17 -4.62
CA ALA A 200 -15.45 4.88 -5.76
C ALA A 200 -14.80 3.49 -5.65
N SER A 201 -14.23 3.16 -4.49
CA SER A 201 -13.59 1.88 -4.25
C SER A 201 -14.55 0.70 -4.38
N GLY A 202 -15.73 0.80 -3.75
CA GLY A 202 -16.76 -0.23 -3.84
C GLY A 202 -17.33 -0.39 -5.24
N THR A 203 -17.46 0.71 -5.98
CA THR A 203 -17.88 0.70 -7.39
C THR A 203 -16.84 0.03 -8.27
N LEU A 204 -15.56 0.44 -8.15
CA LEU A 204 -14.47 -0.11 -8.97
C LEU A 204 -14.30 -1.62 -8.79
N LYS A 205 -14.64 -2.15 -7.63
CA LYS A 205 -14.60 -3.58 -7.30
C LYS A 205 -15.94 -4.31 -7.51
N SER A 206 -16.89 -3.68 -8.20
CA SER A 206 -18.13 -4.35 -8.60
C SER A 206 -17.83 -5.47 -9.59
N GLN A 207 -18.48 -6.62 -9.41
CA GLN A 207 -18.38 -7.74 -10.35
C GLN A 207 -19.13 -7.48 -11.66
N ASN A 208 -19.98 -6.47 -11.70
CA ASN A 208 -20.75 -6.06 -12.86
C ASN A 208 -20.23 -4.73 -13.40
N SER A 209 -19.53 -4.76 -14.52
CA SER A 209 -18.95 -3.58 -15.14
C SER A 209 -19.99 -2.60 -15.73
N ALA A 210 -21.22 -3.05 -16.01
CA ALA A 210 -22.30 -2.15 -16.40
C ALA A 210 -22.73 -1.24 -15.24
N VAL A 211 -22.71 -1.75 -14.00
CA VAL A 211 -22.91 -0.93 -12.80
C VAL A 211 -21.82 0.12 -12.65
N VAL A 212 -20.56 -0.26 -12.93
CA VAL A 212 -19.41 0.69 -12.90
C VAL A 212 -19.60 1.80 -13.94
N ALA A 213 -19.96 1.44 -15.17
CA ALA A 213 -20.22 2.40 -16.26
C ALA A 213 -21.29 3.44 -15.87
N ASN A 214 -22.38 3.00 -15.25
CA ASN A 214 -23.49 3.87 -14.84
C ASN A 214 -23.13 4.81 -13.69
N ARG A 215 -22.12 4.47 -12.86
CA ARG A 215 -21.70 5.28 -11.71
C ARG A 215 -20.68 6.37 -12.02
N LYS A 216 -20.36 6.60 -13.29
CA LYS A 216 -19.60 7.75 -13.81
C LYS A 216 -18.34 8.07 -12.99
N LEU A 217 -17.49 7.07 -12.70
CA LEU A 217 -16.20 7.29 -12.07
C LEU A 217 -15.30 8.18 -12.94
N ASP A 218 -14.40 8.89 -12.29
CA ASP A 218 -13.39 9.74 -12.92
C ASP A 218 -11.98 9.32 -12.48
N ALA A 219 -10.94 9.82 -13.15
CA ALA A 219 -9.56 9.52 -12.80
C ALA A 219 -8.65 10.72 -13.01
N TYR A 220 -7.70 10.92 -12.07
CA TYR A 220 -6.55 11.80 -12.27
C TYR A 220 -5.27 10.98 -12.21
N LEU A 221 -4.43 11.09 -13.25
CA LEU A 221 -3.16 10.38 -13.34
C LEU A 221 -2.03 11.31 -12.84
N TYR A 222 -1.12 10.74 -12.04
CA TYR A 222 -0.12 11.56 -11.34
C TYR A 222 1.28 10.94 -11.27
N TYR A 223 1.55 9.80 -11.91
CA TYR A 223 2.89 9.21 -11.87
C TYR A 223 3.14 8.29 -13.06
N LEU A 224 4.08 8.69 -13.92
CA LEU A 224 4.50 7.93 -15.10
C LEU A 224 5.73 7.07 -14.76
N LEU A 225 5.70 5.80 -15.14
CA LEU A 225 6.72 4.79 -14.86
C LEU A 225 7.06 4.03 -16.13
N GLY A 226 8.32 3.82 -16.38
CA GLY A 226 8.80 3.04 -17.53
C GLY A 226 10.24 3.33 -17.86
N ASP A 227 10.78 2.52 -18.76
CA ASP A 227 12.08 2.76 -19.36
C ASP A 227 11.91 3.79 -20.49
N ASN A 228 12.94 4.62 -20.71
CA ASN A 228 12.95 5.61 -21.80
C ASN A 228 11.78 6.64 -21.74
N LEU A 229 11.50 7.18 -20.55
CA LEU A 229 10.56 8.28 -20.41
C LEU A 229 11.09 9.53 -21.16
N PRO A 230 10.20 10.40 -21.70
CA PRO A 230 10.60 11.55 -22.52
C PRO A 230 11.54 12.54 -21.79
N HIS A 231 11.34 12.73 -20.47
CA HIS A 231 12.08 13.71 -19.69
C HIS A 231 12.61 13.10 -18.38
N ASP A 232 13.67 13.70 -17.82
CA ASP A 232 14.07 13.41 -16.44
C ASP A 232 13.11 14.04 -15.43
N GLY A 233 12.39 15.09 -15.81
CA GLY A 233 11.43 15.77 -14.92
C GLY A 233 10.10 15.04 -14.80
N HIS A 234 9.68 14.76 -13.56
CA HIS A 234 8.38 14.17 -13.25
C HIS A 234 7.22 15.07 -13.76
N TYR A 235 7.29 16.37 -13.47
CA TYR A 235 6.28 17.34 -13.92
C TYR A 235 6.20 17.38 -15.46
N GLU A 236 7.35 17.43 -16.14
CA GLU A 236 7.45 17.48 -17.58
C GLU A 236 6.87 16.20 -18.22
N ASN A 237 7.12 15.03 -17.64
CA ASN A 237 6.54 13.76 -18.07
C ASN A 237 5.01 13.75 -17.93
N LEU A 238 4.45 14.36 -16.88
CA LEU A 238 3.00 14.48 -16.74
C LEU A 238 2.40 15.44 -17.78
N GLN A 239 3.11 16.51 -18.16
CA GLN A 239 2.66 17.40 -19.23
C GLN A 239 2.67 16.69 -20.60
N GLU A 240 3.64 15.82 -20.85
CA GLU A 240 3.63 14.96 -22.05
C GLU A 240 2.47 13.94 -22.01
N ALA A 241 2.26 13.30 -20.85
CA ALA A 241 1.14 12.38 -20.68
C ALA A 241 -0.22 13.04 -20.95
N ALA A 242 -0.39 14.31 -20.60
CA ALA A 242 -1.60 15.07 -20.94
C ALA A 242 -1.82 15.16 -22.46
N LYS A 243 -0.76 15.31 -23.26
CA LYS A 243 -0.85 15.33 -24.73
C LYS A 243 -1.25 13.97 -25.31
N TRP A 244 -0.95 12.88 -24.60
CA TRP A 244 -1.35 11.52 -25.01
C TRP A 244 -2.81 11.17 -24.65
N GLY A 245 -3.53 12.09 -24.01
CA GLY A 245 -4.95 11.95 -23.67
C GLY A 245 -5.24 11.63 -22.21
N PHE A 246 -4.24 11.58 -21.34
CA PHE A 246 -4.46 11.38 -19.91
C PHE A 246 -4.99 12.65 -19.23
N LYS A 247 -5.93 12.46 -18.31
CA LYS A 247 -6.41 13.54 -17.46
C LYS A 247 -5.38 13.79 -16.34
N ILE A 248 -4.57 14.82 -16.54
CA ILE A 248 -3.56 15.29 -15.59
C ILE A 248 -4.07 16.53 -14.88
N SER A 249 -3.73 16.68 -13.61
CA SER A 249 -4.13 17.85 -12.83
C SER A 249 -3.40 19.11 -13.30
N HIS A 250 -4.15 20.12 -13.69
CA HIS A 250 -3.63 21.45 -14.03
C HIS A 250 -3.18 22.27 -12.79
N ILE A 251 -3.47 21.78 -11.59
CA ILE A 251 -3.14 22.40 -10.31
C ILE A 251 -1.65 22.20 -9.98
N SER A 252 -1.05 21.09 -10.42
CA SER A 252 0.32 20.72 -10.11
C SER A 252 1.31 21.82 -10.53
N ARG A 253 2.29 22.11 -9.67
CA ARG A 253 3.31 23.14 -9.90
C ARG A 253 4.68 22.68 -9.44
N LYS A 254 5.74 23.23 -10.04
CA LYS A 254 7.10 23.11 -9.54
C LYS A 254 7.40 24.21 -8.52
N ALA A 255 8.11 23.86 -7.46
CA ALA A 255 8.61 24.76 -6.43
C ALA A 255 10.13 24.58 -6.28
N ARG A 256 10.85 25.69 -6.24
CA ARG A 256 12.31 25.73 -6.06
C ARG A 256 12.71 26.07 -4.64
N THR A 257 11.82 26.68 -3.90
CA THR A 257 12.03 27.12 -2.54
C THR A 257 10.99 26.52 -1.60
N LEU A 258 11.36 26.42 -0.33
CA LEU A 258 10.44 25.96 0.71
C LEU A 258 9.26 26.92 0.89
N GLN A 259 9.47 28.24 0.66
CA GLN A 259 8.40 29.23 0.71
C GLN A 259 7.34 28.98 -0.37
N GLU A 260 7.74 28.68 -1.61
CA GLU A 260 6.80 28.34 -2.69
C GLU A 260 5.98 27.07 -2.36
N VAL A 261 6.59 26.10 -1.66
CA VAL A 261 5.87 24.92 -1.17
C VAL A 261 4.80 25.31 -0.15
N PHE A 262 5.14 26.17 0.82
CA PHE A 262 4.18 26.63 1.83
C PHE A 262 3.08 27.51 1.23
N ASP A 263 3.39 28.35 0.26
CA ASP A 263 2.39 29.16 -0.46
C ASP A 263 1.37 28.24 -1.16
N PHE A 264 1.84 27.14 -1.79
CA PHE A 264 0.98 26.15 -2.41
C PHE A 264 0.11 25.41 -1.37
N ILE A 265 0.69 24.99 -0.24
CA ILE A 265 -0.02 24.33 0.84
C ILE A 265 -1.12 25.24 1.41
N ASN A 266 -0.76 26.47 1.77
CA ASN A 266 -1.69 27.42 2.40
C ASN A 266 -2.85 27.81 1.47
N TYR A 267 -2.57 27.99 0.18
CA TYR A 267 -3.60 28.27 -0.82
C TYR A 267 -4.60 27.11 -0.93
N TRP A 268 -4.11 25.89 -1.08
CA TRP A 268 -4.98 24.73 -1.30
C TRP A 268 -5.64 24.19 -0.02
N ASP A 269 -5.14 24.52 1.15
CA ASP A 269 -5.85 24.20 2.41
C ASP A 269 -7.22 24.88 2.46
N VAL A 270 -7.34 26.06 1.86
CA VAL A 270 -8.60 26.83 1.75
C VAL A 270 -9.39 26.42 0.50
N GLU A 271 -8.76 26.49 -0.68
CA GLU A 271 -9.44 26.40 -1.98
C GLU A 271 -9.83 24.96 -2.37
N ARG A 272 -9.29 23.94 -1.73
CA ARG A 272 -9.64 22.53 -2.03
C ARG A 272 -11.12 22.21 -1.92
N LYS A 273 -11.86 22.97 -1.13
CA LYS A 273 -13.31 22.82 -0.95
C LYS A 273 -14.11 23.09 -2.22
N ASN A 274 -13.52 23.85 -3.14
CA ASN A 274 -14.11 24.19 -4.44
C ASN A 274 -13.79 23.19 -5.54
N LEU A 275 -13.00 22.14 -5.23
CA LEU A 275 -12.66 21.10 -6.20
C LEU A 275 -13.84 20.13 -6.43
N PRO A 276 -14.03 19.65 -7.67
CA PRO A 276 -15.11 18.73 -8.00
C PRO A 276 -14.94 17.34 -7.39
N VAL A 277 -13.78 17.04 -6.80
CA VAL A 277 -13.42 15.73 -6.22
C VAL A 277 -12.81 15.91 -4.83
N ALA A 278 -12.88 14.84 -4.03
CA ALA A 278 -12.32 14.84 -2.67
C ALA A 278 -10.79 14.84 -2.69
N THR A 279 -10.19 15.61 -1.78
CA THR A 279 -8.74 15.68 -1.54
C THR A 279 -8.45 15.72 -0.05
N ASP A 280 -7.37 15.09 0.41
CA ASP A 280 -7.02 15.01 1.83
C ASP A 280 -5.66 15.64 2.16
N GLY A 281 -4.98 16.22 1.18
CA GLY A 281 -3.67 16.84 1.37
C GLY A 281 -2.98 17.23 0.08
N ILE A 282 -1.67 17.34 0.18
CA ILE A 282 -0.76 17.68 -0.90
C ILE A 282 0.34 16.61 -0.95
N VAL A 283 0.79 16.26 -2.14
CA VAL A 283 1.94 15.39 -2.35
C VAL A 283 3.11 16.24 -2.85
N LEU A 284 4.25 16.09 -2.20
CA LEU A 284 5.51 16.72 -2.59
C LEU A 284 6.44 15.64 -3.12
N LYS A 285 6.94 15.82 -4.34
CA LYS A 285 7.86 14.86 -4.99
C LYS A 285 9.08 15.62 -5.52
N VAL A 286 10.27 15.07 -5.34
CA VAL A 286 11.47 15.58 -6.06
C VAL A 286 11.23 15.44 -7.56
N ASN A 287 11.40 16.51 -8.32
CA ASN A 287 11.00 16.55 -9.74
C ASN A 287 11.90 15.68 -10.64
N SER A 288 13.22 15.67 -10.43
CA SER A 288 14.14 14.87 -11.25
C SER A 288 14.04 13.38 -10.92
N LEU A 289 13.76 12.54 -11.91
CA LEU A 289 13.72 11.08 -11.79
C LEU A 289 15.10 10.51 -11.45
N ARG A 290 16.18 11.13 -11.95
CA ARG A 290 17.55 10.81 -11.57
C ARG A 290 17.76 11.01 -10.08
N GLN A 291 17.34 12.16 -9.54
CA GLN A 291 17.42 12.45 -8.12
C GLN A 291 16.52 11.54 -7.27
N GLN A 292 15.34 11.17 -7.76
CA GLN A 292 14.47 10.19 -7.11
C GLN A 292 15.17 8.83 -6.95
N ARG A 293 15.83 8.34 -8.02
CA ARG A 293 16.61 7.08 -7.97
C ARG A 293 17.76 7.17 -6.95
N ASN A 294 18.45 8.30 -6.89
CA ASN A 294 19.54 8.51 -5.94
C ASN A 294 19.10 8.54 -4.47
N LEU A 295 17.94 9.12 -4.19
CA LEU A 295 17.35 9.15 -2.85
C LEU A 295 16.83 7.78 -2.44
N GLY A 296 16.32 7.01 -3.40
CA GLY A 296 15.85 5.64 -3.19
C GLY A 296 14.60 5.54 -2.31
N TYR A 297 14.47 4.38 -1.68
CA TYR A 297 13.29 3.99 -0.93
C TYR A 297 13.65 3.50 0.47
N THR A 298 12.68 3.54 1.36
CA THR A 298 12.65 2.72 2.57
C THR A 298 11.83 1.46 2.29
N ALA A 299 11.76 0.53 3.23
CA ALA A 299 10.89 -0.64 3.11
C ALA A 299 9.40 -0.29 2.92
N LYS A 300 8.97 0.92 3.28
CA LYS A 300 7.55 1.31 3.31
C LYS A 300 7.21 2.49 2.39
N SER A 301 8.17 3.37 2.09
CA SER A 301 7.91 4.63 1.40
C SER A 301 9.12 5.12 0.59
N PRO A 302 8.92 5.90 -0.48
CA PRO A 302 9.99 6.59 -1.16
C PRO A 302 10.62 7.67 -0.25
N ARG A 303 11.93 7.88 -0.37
CA ARG A 303 12.64 8.96 0.35
C ARG A 303 12.51 10.32 -0.33
N TRP A 304 12.11 10.33 -1.58
CA TRP A 304 11.98 11.50 -2.45
C TRP A 304 10.57 12.09 -2.52
N ALA A 305 9.63 11.53 -1.77
CA ALA A 305 8.26 12.03 -1.74
C ALA A 305 7.65 11.93 -0.34
N ILE A 306 6.80 12.89 -0.01
CA ILE A 306 5.94 12.87 1.19
C ILE A 306 4.54 13.36 0.86
N ALA A 307 3.59 13.02 1.73
CA ALA A 307 2.25 13.60 1.74
C ALA A 307 2.13 14.56 2.92
N TYR A 308 1.78 15.81 2.64
CA TYR A 308 1.28 16.75 3.65
C TYR A 308 -0.22 16.60 3.76
N LYS A 309 -0.72 16.24 4.92
CA LYS A 309 -2.15 16.11 5.16
C LYS A 309 -2.70 17.37 5.81
N PHE A 310 -3.81 17.87 5.25
CA PHE A 310 -4.53 18.97 5.86
C PHE A 310 -5.04 18.60 7.24
N GLN A 311 -5.22 19.60 8.10
CA GLN A 311 -5.75 19.35 9.43
C GLN A 311 -7.07 18.61 9.35
N ALA A 312 -7.18 17.56 10.18
CA ALA A 312 -8.38 16.76 10.26
C ALA A 312 -9.54 17.59 10.85
N GLU A 313 -10.74 17.36 10.35
CA GLU A 313 -11.93 17.86 11.01
C GLU A 313 -12.01 17.30 12.43
N ARG A 314 -12.51 18.12 13.35
CA ARG A 314 -12.64 17.82 14.76
C ARG A 314 -14.10 17.90 15.18
N ALA A 315 -14.61 16.89 15.84
CA ALA A 315 -15.95 16.86 16.37
C ALA A 315 -15.94 16.71 17.91
N LEU A 316 -16.91 17.27 18.57
CA LEU A 316 -17.11 17.13 19.99
C LEU A 316 -18.28 16.19 20.24
N THR A 317 -18.07 15.15 21.07
CA THR A 317 -19.10 14.16 21.40
C THR A 317 -18.90 13.59 22.80
N LYS A 318 -19.92 12.94 23.36
CA LYS A 318 -19.89 12.38 24.70
C LYS A 318 -19.24 10.99 24.72
N LEU A 319 -18.35 10.77 25.68
CA LEU A 319 -17.82 9.45 26.00
C LEU A 319 -18.83 8.65 26.84
N GLU A 320 -19.36 7.57 26.29
CA GLU A 320 -20.32 6.72 26.99
C GLU A 320 -19.63 5.66 27.85
N LYS A 321 -18.64 4.96 27.31
CA LYS A 321 -17.86 3.92 27.99
C LYS A 321 -16.54 3.65 27.29
N VAL A 322 -15.61 3.00 28.00
CA VAL A 322 -14.38 2.48 27.42
C VAL A 322 -14.44 0.96 27.39
N THR A 323 -14.14 0.38 26.23
CA THR A 323 -14.01 -1.07 26.02
C THR A 323 -12.57 -1.40 25.64
N TYR A 324 -12.18 -2.66 25.79
CA TYR A 324 -10.81 -3.08 25.56
C TYR A 324 -10.79 -4.20 24.53
N GLN A 325 -9.86 -4.13 23.59
CA GLN A 325 -9.68 -5.14 22.53
C GLN A 325 -8.30 -5.77 22.69
N VAL A 326 -8.24 -7.10 22.58
CA VAL A 326 -7.00 -7.86 22.64
C VAL A 326 -6.55 -8.16 21.22
N GLY A 327 -5.36 -7.70 20.87
CA GLY A 327 -4.77 -7.95 19.55
C GLY A 327 -4.04 -9.31 19.48
N ARG A 328 -3.60 -9.67 18.29
CA ARG A 328 -2.86 -10.90 17.98
C ARG A 328 -1.63 -11.14 18.88
N THR A 329 -0.94 -10.09 19.26
CA THR A 329 0.26 -10.14 20.12
C THR A 329 -0.05 -10.08 21.61
N GLY A 330 -1.33 -10.12 21.99
CA GLY A 330 -1.77 -9.92 23.36
C GLY A 330 -1.90 -8.46 23.78
N ALA A 331 -1.49 -7.50 22.96
CA ALA A 331 -1.62 -6.08 23.26
C ALA A 331 -3.08 -5.69 23.48
N VAL A 332 -3.37 -5.01 24.60
CA VAL A 332 -4.72 -4.58 24.98
C VAL A 332 -4.88 -3.10 24.63
N THR A 333 -5.77 -2.83 23.69
CA THR A 333 -6.05 -1.48 23.19
C THR A 333 -7.38 -0.97 23.73
N PRO A 334 -7.40 0.19 24.42
CA PRO A 334 -8.63 0.81 24.87
C PRO A 334 -9.36 1.53 23.72
N VAL A 335 -10.67 1.40 23.69
CA VAL A 335 -11.56 1.99 22.67
C VAL A 335 -12.67 2.78 23.35
N ALA A 336 -12.73 4.08 23.05
CA ALA A 336 -13.84 4.93 23.45
C ALA A 336 -15.10 4.58 22.66
N ASN A 337 -16.21 4.33 23.35
CA ASN A 337 -17.54 4.26 22.73
C ASN A 337 -18.23 5.60 22.96
N LEU A 338 -18.75 6.18 21.91
CA LEU A 338 -19.18 7.59 21.81
C LEU A 338 -20.63 7.69 21.43
N ASP A 339 -21.28 8.77 21.86
CA ASP A 339 -22.51 9.20 21.21
C ASP A 339 -22.19 9.40 19.71
N PRO A 340 -23.08 8.93 18.81
CA PRO A 340 -22.83 9.06 17.38
C PRO A 340 -22.62 10.49 16.93
N VAL A 341 -21.53 10.79 16.25
CA VAL A 341 -21.20 12.12 15.75
C VAL A 341 -20.79 12.08 14.29
N GLN A 342 -21.25 13.06 13.52
CA GLN A 342 -20.82 13.24 12.14
C GLN A 342 -19.40 13.80 12.09
N LEU A 343 -18.52 13.13 11.35
CA LEU A 343 -17.14 13.56 11.18
C LEU A 343 -16.61 13.09 9.81
N SER A 344 -16.21 14.03 8.96
CA SER A 344 -15.69 13.77 7.61
C SER A 344 -16.60 12.83 6.79
N GLY A 345 -17.89 13.15 6.74
CA GLY A 345 -18.90 12.40 5.97
C GLY A 345 -19.27 11.03 6.51
N THR A 346 -18.86 10.66 7.72
CA THR A 346 -19.22 9.38 8.36
C THR A 346 -19.71 9.58 9.78
N VAL A 347 -20.57 8.66 10.24
CA VAL A 347 -21.00 8.61 11.65
C VAL A 347 -19.95 7.85 12.47
N VAL A 348 -19.27 8.55 13.37
CA VAL A 348 -18.31 7.96 14.31
C VAL A 348 -19.03 7.58 15.60
N ARG A 349 -18.86 6.32 16.01
CA ARG A 349 -19.39 5.75 17.27
C ARG A 349 -18.29 5.23 18.18
N ARG A 350 -17.08 5.03 17.65
CA ARG A 350 -15.94 4.45 18.37
C ARG A 350 -14.67 5.16 17.94
N ALA A 351 -13.77 5.39 18.90
CA ALA A 351 -12.48 6.02 18.65
C ALA A 351 -11.36 5.35 19.45
N SER A 352 -10.15 5.32 18.92
CA SER A 352 -9.00 4.77 19.63
C SER A 352 -8.56 5.69 20.78
N LEU A 353 -8.19 5.08 21.88
CA LEU A 353 -7.50 5.71 23.02
C LEU A 353 -6.02 5.26 23.11
N HIS A 354 -5.54 4.55 22.11
CA HIS A 354 -4.17 4.05 21.95
C HIS A 354 -3.70 3.15 23.10
N ASN A 355 -3.52 3.68 24.33
CA ASN A 355 -2.96 2.95 25.47
C ASN A 355 -3.38 3.60 26.81
N ALA A 356 -2.91 3.03 27.91
CA ALA A 356 -3.19 3.52 29.27
C ALA A 356 -2.62 4.94 29.52
N ASP A 357 -1.47 5.27 28.94
CA ASP A 357 -0.81 6.57 29.14
C ASP A 357 -1.63 7.70 28.55
N ILE A 358 -2.28 7.48 27.40
CA ILE A 358 -3.19 8.46 26.78
C ILE A 358 -4.44 8.65 27.63
N ILE A 359 -5.03 7.59 28.18
CA ILE A 359 -6.16 7.71 29.13
C ILE A 359 -5.76 8.56 30.34
N ALA A 360 -4.59 8.30 30.90
CA ALA A 360 -4.07 9.03 32.07
C ALA A 360 -3.75 10.50 31.72
N SER A 361 -3.10 10.76 30.60
CA SER A 361 -2.73 12.12 30.15
C SER A 361 -3.95 12.99 29.84
N LEU A 362 -5.03 12.41 29.36
CA LEU A 362 -6.31 13.09 29.10
C LEU A 362 -7.13 13.27 30.38
N ASP A 363 -6.74 12.65 31.49
CA ASP A 363 -7.53 12.57 32.73
C ASP A 363 -9.01 12.25 32.44
N LEU A 364 -9.21 11.17 31.68
CA LEU A 364 -10.49 10.83 31.06
C LEU A 364 -11.51 10.34 32.10
N HIS A 365 -12.75 10.85 32.00
CA HIS A 365 -13.87 10.42 32.83
C HIS A 365 -15.05 9.95 32.00
N ILE A 366 -15.83 9.01 32.48
CA ILE A 366 -17.07 8.58 31.82
C ILE A 366 -18.06 9.75 31.82
N GLY A 367 -18.65 10.02 30.67
CA GLY A 367 -19.54 11.16 30.45
C GLY A 367 -18.86 12.44 30.00
N ASP A 368 -17.51 12.46 29.90
CA ASP A 368 -16.78 13.59 29.35
C ASP A 368 -17.20 13.92 27.90
N MET A 369 -17.23 15.20 27.58
CA MET A 369 -17.26 15.68 26.21
C MET A 369 -15.84 15.61 25.65
N VAL A 370 -15.63 14.76 24.62
CA VAL A 370 -14.32 14.48 24.06
C VAL A 370 -14.21 14.95 22.63
N TYR A 371 -13.03 15.45 22.27
CA TYR A 371 -12.70 15.82 20.91
C TYR A 371 -12.24 14.61 20.12
N VAL A 372 -12.91 14.34 19.01
CA VAL A 372 -12.62 13.24 18.10
C VAL A 372 -12.07 13.81 16.81
N GLU A 373 -10.97 13.30 16.36
CA GLU A 373 -10.36 13.59 15.06
C GLU A 373 -10.27 12.33 14.22
N LYS A 374 -10.47 12.50 12.92
CA LYS A 374 -10.24 11.46 11.91
C LYS A 374 -9.00 11.87 11.12
N GLY A 375 -7.82 11.71 11.75
CA GLY A 375 -6.56 12.07 11.11
C GLY A 375 -6.27 11.16 9.93
N GLY A 376 -6.03 11.73 8.77
CA GLY A 376 -5.46 11.15 7.53
C GLY A 376 -5.69 9.70 7.19
N GLU A 377 -6.24 8.96 8.10
CA GLU A 377 -6.58 7.55 8.02
C GLU A 377 -7.94 7.31 8.66
N ILE A 378 -8.49 6.18 8.35
CA ILE A 378 -9.84 5.72 8.58
C ILE A 378 -10.19 5.60 10.09
N ILE A 379 -9.21 5.59 10.99
CA ILE A 379 -9.41 5.29 12.42
C ILE A 379 -9.59 6.59 13.23
N PRO A 380 -10.81 6.85 13.81
CA PRO A 380 -11.01 7.96 14.72
C PRO A 380 -10.18 7.80 16.01
N LYS A 381 -9.67 8.91 16.53
CA LYS A 381 -8.92 8.96 17.79
C LYS A 381 -9.43 10.10 18.70
N ILE A 382 -9.32 9.92 19.98
CA ILE A 382 -9.58 10.97 20.97
C ILE A 382 -8.32 11.82 21.11
N THR A 383 -8.47 13.15 20.98
CA THR A 383 -7.34 14.09 21.02
C THR A 383 -7.44 15.07 22.18
N GLY A 384 -8.58 15.14 22.89
CA GLY A 384 -8.74 16.03 24.04
C GLY A 384 -10.08 15.84 24.73
N VAL A 385 -10.21 16.51 25.85
CA VAL A 385 -11.42 16.56 26.70
C VAL A 385 -11.82 18.01 26.89
N GLU A 386 -13.13 18.30 26.76
CA GLU A 386 -13.73 19.59 27.13
C GLU A 386 -14.03 19.56 28.63
N VAL A 387 -13.02 19.92 29.42
CA VAL A 387 -13.09 19.82 30.90
C VAL A 387 -14.19 20.70 31.50
N SER A 388 -14.51 21.83 30.87
CA SER A 388 -15.58 22.73 31.31
C SER A 388 -16.97 22.11 31.27
N ALA A 389 -17.16 21.07 30.42
CA ALA A 389 -18.40 20.34 30.24
C ALA A 389 -18.44 19.02 31.01
N ARG A 390 -17.44 18.72 31.86
CA ARG A 390 -17.38 17.48 32.62
C ARG A 390 -18.51 17.39 33.65
N PRO A 391 -19.26 16.28 33.68
CA PRO A 391 -20.32 16.07 34.66
C PRO A 391 -19.74 16.01 36.09
N ALA A 392 -20.38 16.68 37.04
CA ALA A 392 -19.99 16.62 38.46
C ALA A 392 -20.13 15.17 38.98
N GLY A 393 -19.09 14.68 39.66
CA GLY A 393 -19.08 13.32 40.20
C GLY A 393 -18.85 12.21 39.16
N SER A 394 -18.40 12.55 37.96
CA SER A 394 -18.07 11.56 36.91
C SER A 394 -16.94 10.61 37.37
N GLU A 395 -17.05 9.34 36.95
CA GLU A 395 -16.07 8.30 37.30
C GLU A 395 -14.83 8.41 36.39
N LYS A 396 -13.65 8.46 37.00
CA LYS A 396 -12.38 8.45 36.28
C LYS A 396 -12.15 7.10 35.61
N VAL A 397 -11.76 7.12 34.37
CA VAL A 397 -11.40 5.91 33.59
C VAL A 397 -10.06 5.37 34.13
N THR A 398 -10.08 4.16 34.64
CA THR A 398 -8.86 3.41 35.03
C THR A 398 -8.64 2.26 34.08
N PHE A 399 -7.37 2.02 33.71
CA PHE A 399 -7.06 0.91 32.81
C PHE A 399 -7.27 -0.42 33.53
N ILE A 400 -7.76 -1.44 32.82
CA ILE A 400 -8.03 -2.76 33.38
C ILE A 400 -6.75 -3.50 33.73
N THR A 401 -6.82 -4.35 34.74
CA THR A 401 -5.70 -5.17 35.23
C THR A 401 -5.72 -6.60 34.71
N HIS A 402 -6.84 -7.06 34.23
CA HIS A 402 -7.03 -8.42 33.73
C HIS A 402 -7.55 -8.40 32.26
N CYS A 403 -7.17 -9.41 31.50
CA CYS A 403 -7.61 -9.57 30.13
C CYS A 403 -9.14 -9.71 30.05
N PRO A 404 -9.83 -8.91 29.22
CA PRO A 404 -11.29 -8.95 29.11
C PRO A 404 -11.81 -10.24 28.48
N GLU A 405 -10.94 -11.00 27.81
CA GLU A 405 -11.31 -12.19 27.05
C GLU A 405 -11.01 -13.51 27.81
N CYS A 406 -9.88 -13.59 28.48
CA CYS A 406 -9.45 -14.84 29.16
C CYS A 406 -9.22 -14.69 30.67
N GLY A 407 -9.35 -13.49 31.23
CA GLY A 407 -9.19 -13.24 32.66
C GLY A 407 -7.76 -13.26 33.22
N SER A 408 -6.74 -13.50 32.36
CA SER A 408 -5.34 -13.51 32.79
C SER A 408 -4.88 -12.12 33.19
N GLU A 409 -3.99 -12.02 34.15
CA GLU A 409 -3.38 -10.74 34.57
C GLU A 409 -2.61 -10.11 33.42
N LEU A 410 -2.76 -8.79 33.26
CA LEU A 410 -2.07 -8.04 32.20
C LEU A 410 -0.68 -7.59 32.70
N VAL A 411 0.29 -7.69 31.78
CA VAL A 411 1.70 -7.32 32.06
C VAL A 411 2.07 -6.12 31.20
N ARG A 412 2.80 -5.17 31.77
CA ARG A 412 3.43 -4.07 31.03
C ARG A 412 4.95 -4.25 31.08
N TYR A 413 5.58 -4.26 29.90
CA TYR A 413 7.05 -4.32 29.80
C TYR A 413 7.66 -2.93 29.98
N GLU A 414 8.90 -2.85 30.51
CA GLU A 414 9.52 -1.59 30.95
C GLU A 414 9.55 -0.51 29.86
N ASP A 415 9.82 -0.84 28.62
CA ASP A 415 9.94 0.13 27.52
C ASP A 415 8.70 0.18 26.63
N GLU A 416 7.55 -0.31 27.07
CA GLU A 416 6.35 -0.40 26.24
C GLU A 416 5.15 0.32 26.85
N ALA A 417 4.43 1.06 26.01
CA ALA A 417 3.24 1.80 26.40
C ALA A 417 2.00 0.90 26.54
N ALA A 418 2.02 -0.30 25.97
CA ALA A 418 0.89 -1.22 25.96
C ALA A 418 0.94 -2.20 27.14
N TYR A 419 -0.26 -2.59 27.60
CA TYR A 419 -0.43 -3.76 28.46
C TYR A 419 -0.69 -5.01 27.62
N TYR A 420 -0.20 -6.15 28.04
CA TYR A 420 -0.26 -7.40 27.30
C TYR A 420 -0.92 -8.52 28.10
N CYS A 421 -1.80 -9.28 27.43
CA CYS A 421 -2.21 -10.59 27.88
C CYS A 421 -1.15 -11.62 27.45
N THR A 422 -0.52 -12.28 28.41
CA THR A 422 0.55 -13.26 28.17
C THR A 422 0.04 -14.67 27.86
N ASN A 423 -1.29 -14.90 27.92
CA ASN A 423 -1.93 -16.19 27.68
C ASN A 423 -2.10 -16.45 26.17
N GLU A 424 -1.00 -16.54 25.44
CA GLU A 424 -1.00 -16.63 23.97
C GLU A 424 -1.54 -17.94 23.38
N THR A 425 -1.69 -18.99 24.22
CA THR A 425 -2.15 -20.31 23.79
C THR A 425 -3.60 -20.61 24.12
N ALA A 426 -4.24 -19.78 24.97
CA ALA A 426 -5.63 -20.00 25.38
C ALA A 426 -6.52 -18.73 25.27
N CYS A 427 -5.94 -17.58 24.94
CA CYS A 427 -6.73 -16.36 24.72
C CYS A 427 -7.31 -16.35 23.28
N PRO A 428 -8.65 -16.42 23.12
CA PRO A 428 -9.26 -16.60 21.80
C PRO A 428 -8.86 -15.53 20.76
N PRO A 429 -8.83 -14.22 21.06
CA PRO A 429 -8.39 -13.21 20.08
C PRO A 429 -6.94 -13.39 19.63
N GLN A 430 -6.05 -13.86 20.52
CA GLN A 430 -4.65 -14.12 20.14
C GLN A 430 -4.54 -15.31 19.20
N ILE A 431 -5.26 -16.39 19.48
CA ILE A 431 -5.28 -17.58 18.63
C ILE A 431 -5.84 -17.23 17.25
N LYS A 432 -7.03 -16.64 17.21
CA LYS A 432 -7.68 -16.23 15.95
C LYS A 432 -6.82 -15.25 15.17
N GLY A 433 -6.28 -14.23 15.82
CA GLY A 433 -5.41 -13.24 15.20
C GLY A 433 -4.10 -13.80 14.65
N LYS A 434 -3.52 -14.84 15.28
CA LYS A 434 -2.36 -15.58 14.73
C LYS A 434 -2.74 -16.33 13.45
N ILE A 435 -3.91 -16.96 13.42
CA ILE A 435 -4.42 -17.67 12.24
C ILE A 435 -4.74 -16.66 11.12
N GLU A 436 -5.41 -15.55 11.42
CA GLU A 436 -5.70 -14.48 10.46
C GLU A 436 -4.43 -13.86 9.85
N HIS A 437 -3.39 -13.67 10.67
CA HIS A 437 -2.08 -13.24 10.17
C HIS A 437 -1.47 -14.27 9.24
N PHE A 438 -1.50 -15.54 9.64
CA PHE A 438 -0.92 -16.64 8.86
C PHE A 438 -1.58 -16.77 7.49
N ILE A 439 -2.90 -16.73 7.41
CA ILE A 439 -3.64 -16.85 6.14
C ILE A 439 -3.56 -15.60 5.27
N SER A 440 -3.10 -14.47 5.82
CA SER A 440 -3.12 -13.17 5.14
C SER A 440 -2.34 -13.18 3.83
N ARG A 441 -2.71 -12.25 2.93
CA ARG A 441 -2.13 -12.12 1.59
C ARG A 441 -0.61 -11.97 1.58
N ARG A 442 -0.04 -11.28 2.56
CA ARG A 442 1.43 -11.10 2.70
C ARG A 442 2.14 -12.30 3.30
N ALA A 443 1.42 -13.13 4.04
CA ALA A 443 1.93 -14.36 4.64
C ALA A 443 1.66 -15.55 3.70
N MET A 444 0.82 -16.49 4.07
CA MET A 444 0.57 -17.72 3.31
C MET A 444 -0.42 -17.55 2.14
N ASN A 445 -1.13 -16.41 2.07
CA ASN A 445 -2.09 -16.08 1.01
C ASN A 445 -3.14 -17.18 0.77
N ILE A 446 -3.77 -17.65 1.84
CA ILE A 446 -4.83 -18.66 1.75
C ILE A 446 -6.15 -17.97 1.41
N GLU A 447 -6.56 -18.11 0.16
CA GLU A 447 -7.82 -17.56 -0.34
C GLU A 447 -9.02 -18.36 0.16
N GLY A 448 -10.15 -17.69 0.32
CA GLY A 448 -11.40 -18.30 0.79
C GLY A 448 -11.55 -18.32 2.32
N LEU A 449 -10.48 -18.03 3.08
CA LEU A 449 -10.52 -17.84 4.53
C LEU A 449 -10.48 -16.35 4.87
N GLY A 450 -11.49 -15.89 5.60
CA GLY A 450 -11.53 -14.55 6.17
C GLY A 450 -11.72 -14.61 7.69
N PRO A 451 -11.69 -13.45 8.40
CA PRO A 451 -11.85 -13.40 9.85
C PRO A 451 -13.12 -14.10 10.36
N GLU A 452 -14.24 -13.94 9.65
CA GLU A 452 -15.52 -14.59 10.01
C GLU A 452 -15.44 -16.11 9.87
N THR A 453 -14.77 -16.62 8.84
CA THR A 453 -14.57 -18.07 8.64
C THR A 453 -13.61 -18.65 9.67
N VAL A 454 -12.54 -17.92 10.01
CA VAL A 454 -11.61 -18.30 11.08
C VAL A 454 -12.33 -18.37 12.42
N ASP A 455 -13.18 -17.38 12.73
CA ASP A 455 -13.98 -17.38 13.94
C ASP A 455 -14.93 -18.57 14.00
N LEU A 456 -15.64 -18.87 12.90
CA LEU A 456 -16.52 -20.01 12.78
C LEU A 456 -15.77 -21.34 13.01
N PHE A 457 -14.63 -21.53 12.35
CA PHE A 457 -13.82 -22.76 12.48
C PHE A 457 -13.26 -22.94 13.88
N TYR A 458 -12.88 -21.84 14.53
CA TYR A 458 -12.43 -21.85 15.92
C TYR A 458 -13.56 -22.21 16.89
N GLN A 459 -14.75 -21.62 16.72
CA GLN A 459 -15.93 -21.90 17.57
C GLN A 459 -16.41 -23.35 17.44
N GLU A 460 -16.37 -23.91 16.22
CA GLU A 460 -16.72 -25.31 15.94
C GLU A 460 -15.61 -26.31 16.29
N GLY A 461 -14.46 -25.82 16.82
CA GLY A 461 -13.35 -26.66 17.25
C GLY A 461 -12.56 -27.32 16.12
N LEU A 462 -12.68 -26.82 14.88
CA LEU A 462 -11.94 -27.35 13.73
C LEU A 462 -10.49 -26.89 13.71
N ILE A 463 -10.20 -25.70 14.25
CA ILE A 463 -8.85 -25.13 14.31
C ILE A 463 -8.58 -24.52 15.68
N HIS A 464 -7.37 -24.75 16.23
CA HIS A 464 -6.86 -24.17 17.45
C HIS A 464 -5.50 -23.51 17.27
N ASP A 465 -4.81 -23.82 16.18
CA ASP A 465 -3.56 -23.20 15.75
C ASP A 465 -3.42 -23.22 14.21
N ILE A 466 -2.34 -22.62 13.72
CA ILE A 466 -2.08 -22.50 12.27
C ILE A 466 -1.80 -23.83 11.58
N ALA A 467 -1.32 -24.85 12.29
CA ALA A 467 -1.05 -26.16 11.69
C ALA A 467 -2.33 -27.00 11.49
N ASP A 468 -3.39 -26.73 12.28
CA ASP A 468 -4.69 -27.39 12.11
C ASP A 468 -5.30 -27.09 10.73
N LEU A 469 -4.97 -25.95 10.11
CA LEU A 469 -5.43 -25.60 8.77
C LEU A 469 -5.09 -26.71 7.74
N TYR A 470 -3.93 -27.34 7.87
CA TYR A 470 -3.43 -28.36 6.95
C TYR A 470 -4.01 -29.75 7.19
N THR A 471 -4.80 -29.93 8.25
CA THR A 471 -5.50 -31.19 8.56
C THR A 471 -6.99 -31.14 8.20
N LEU A 472 -7.50 -29.97 7.81
CA LEU A 472 -8.89 -29.78 7.42
C LEU A 472 -9.29 -30.62 6.21
N GLN A 473 -10.49 -31.20 6.27
CA GLN A 473 -11.10 -31.95 5.17
C GLN A 473 -12.33 -31.21 4.63
N THR A 474 -12.59 -31.32 3.33
CA THR A 474 -13.77 -30.75 2.69
C THR A 474 -15.07 -31.16 3.42
N ALA A 475 -15.16 -32.41 3.84
CA ALA A 475 -16.33 -32.94 4.55
C ALA A 475 -16.60 -32.24 5.90
N ASP A 476 -15.55 -31.82 6.61
CA ASP A 476 -15.70 -31.13 7.90
C ASP A 476 -16.22 -29.72 7.71
N ILE A 477 -15.72 -29.02 6.67
CA ILE A 477 -16.16 -27.67 6.33
C ILE A 477 -17.60 -27.66 5.81
N CYS A 478 -17.98 -28.63 4.97
CA CYS A 478 -19.34 -28.73 4.42
C CYS A 478 -20.41 -28.98 5.48
N ARG A 479 -20.06 -29.45 6.68
CA ARG A 479 -21.02 -29.64 7.79
C ARG A 479 -21.41 -28.33 8.47
N LEU A 480 -20.63 -27.27 8.25
CA LEU A 480 -20.87 -25.99 8.89
C LEU A 480 -21.99 -25.21 8.20
N GLU A 481 -22.75 -24.50 9.00
CA GLU A 481 -23.81 -23.64 8.50
C GLU A 481 -23.24 -22.58 7.54
N ARG A 482 -23.90 -22.37 6.40
CA ARG A 482 -23.50 -21.44 5.34
C ARG A 482 -22.23 -21.80 4.55
N MET A 483 -21.67 -23.00 4.74
CA MET A 483 -20.53 -23.50 3.98
C MET A 483 -20.98 -24.54 2.94
N GLY A 484 -20.98 -24.13 1.67
CA GLY A 484 -21.26 -25.04 0.55
C GLY A 484 -20.02 -25.78 0.07
N GLU A 485 -20.22 -26.87 -0.67
CA GLU A 485 -19.18 -27.74 -1.23
C GLU A 485 -18.11 -26.94 -2.00
N LYS A 486 -18.54 -26.03 -2.88
CA LYS A 486 -17.65 -25.18 -3.66
C LYS A 486 -16.79 -24.24 -2.80
N SER A 487 -17.33 -23.71 -1.70
CA SER A 487 -16.58 -22.87 -0.76
C SER A 487 -15.55 -23.69 0.00
N ALA A 488 -15.92 -24.90 0.44
CA ALA A 488 -15.02 -25.82 1.11
C ALA A 488 -13.86 -26.27 0.19
N GLU A 489 -14.16 -26.63 -1.06
CA GLU A 489 -13.15 -26.97 -2.07
C GLU A 489 -12.18 -25.81 -2.32
N ASN A 490 -12.67 -24.57 -2.47
CA ASN A 490 -11.82 -23.39 -2.67
C ASN A 490 -10.87 -23.16 -1.49
N ILE A 491 -11.36 -23.33 -0.26
CA ILE A 491 -10.53 -23.21 0.96
C ILE A 491 -9.43 -24.28 0.96
N ILE A 492 -9.77 -25.54 0.74
CA ILE A 492 -8.80 -26.64 0.71
C ILE A 492 -7.76 -26.42 -0.41
N GLN A 493 -8.19 -25.99 -1.60
CA GLN A 493 -7.26 -25.65 -2.69
C GLN A 493 -6.36 -24.47 -2.32
N GLY A 494 -6.87 -23.46 -1.61
CA GLY A 494 -6.09 -22.33 -1.10
C GLY A 494 -5.02 -22.79 -0.10
N ILE A 495 -5.37 -23.70 0.80
CA ILE A 495 -4.45 -24.33 1.77
C ILE A 495 -3.36 -25.14 1.04
N GLU A 496 -3.73 -25.96 0.07
CA GLU A 496 -2.75 -26.74 -0.70
C GLU A 496 -1.78 -25.85 -1.48
N ARG A 497 -2.28 -24.80 -2.15
CA ARG A 497 -1.43 -23.82 -2.86
C ARG A 497 -0.47 -23.10 -1.92
N SER A 498 -0.85 -22.89 -0.66
CA SER A 498 0.01 -22.20 0.31
C SER A 498 1.28 -22.98 0.66
N LYS A 499 1.34 -24.28 0.42
CA LYS A 499 2.55 -25.10 0.63
C LYS A 499 3.71 -24.69 -0.29
N GLU A 500 3.41 -24.07 -1.43
CA GLU A 500 4.41 -23.57 -2.38
C GLU A 500 4.95 -22.17 -2.04
N VAL A 501 4.43 -21.54 -0.98
CA VAL A 501 4.87 -20.22 -0.55
C VAL A 501 6.34 -20.28 -0.09
N PRO A 502 7.22 -19.34 -0.53
CA PRO A 502 8.64 -19.38 -0.23
C PRO A 502 8.94 -19.17 1.26
N TYR A 503 10.07 -19.69 1.70
CA TYR A 503 10.47 -19.78 3.12
C TYR A 503 10.42 -18.45 3.88
N GLU A 504 10.86 -17.35 3.29
CA GLU A 504 10.83 -16.04 3.94
C GLU A 504 9.40 -15.58 4.28
N ARG A 505 8.42 -15.97 3.48
CA ARG A 505 7.00 -15.68 3.76
C ARG A 505 6.44 -16.61 4.82
N VAL A 506 6.84 -17.87 4.84
CA VAL A 506 6.49 -18.81 5.92
C VAL A 506 7.05 -18.30 7.24
N LEU A 507 8.29 -17.83 7.26
CA LEU A 507 8.92 -17.24 8.45
C LEU A 507 8.15 -16.00 8.95
N PHE A 508 7.74 -15.12 8.05
CA PHE A 508 6.88 -13.99 8.39
C PHE A 508 5.52 -14.45 8.92
N ALA A 509 4.93 -15.50 8.32
CA ALA A 509 3.64 -16.06 8.70
C ALA A 509 3.62 -16.65 10.12
N LEU A 510 4.75 -17.15 10.64
CA LEU A 510 4.87 -17.62 12.02
C LEU A 510 4.56 -16.53 13.05
N GLY A 511 4.63 -15.26 12.64
CA GLY A 511 4.24 -14.12 13.47
C GLY A 511 5.15 -13.87 14.68
N ILE A 512 6.44 -14.21 14.58
CA ILE A 512 7.44 -13.96 15.62
C ILE A 512 7.46 -12.45 15.93
N ARG A 513 7.42 -12.10 17.18
CA ARG A 513 7.37 -10.70 17.64
C ARG A 513 8.57 -9.92 17.08
N PHE A 514 8.36 -8.72 16.59
CA PHE A 514 9.32 -7.84 15.94
C PHE A 514 9.88 -8.34 14.58
N VAL A 515 9.51 -9.54 14.15
CA VAL A 515 9.89 -10.08 12.84
C VAL A 515 8.81 -9.70 11.81
N GLY A 516 8.97 -8.54 11.18
CA GLY A 516 8.15 -8.11 10.05
C GLY A 516 8.63 -8.74 8.73
N GLU A 517 7.94 -8.45 7.63
CA GLU A 517 8.24 -9.00 6.30
C GLU A 517 9.71 -8.76 5.88
N THR A 518 10.23 -7.53 6.08
CA THR A 518 11.62 -7.18 5.75
C THR A 518 12.63 -7.96 6.58
N VAL A 519 12.37 -8.07 7.88
CA VAL A 519 13.22 -8.84 8.81
C VAL A 519 13.20 -10.31 8.45
N ALA A 520 12.03 -10.88 8.18
CA ALA A 520 11.88 -12.27 7.77
C ALA A 520 12.70 -12.60 6.50
N LYS A 521 12.66 -11.71 5.48
CA LYS A 521 13.50 -11.85 4.27
C LYS A 521 14.99 -11.87 4.57
N LYS A 522 15.46 -10.93 5.43
CA LYS A 522 16.88 -10.86 5.80
C LYS A 522 17.34 -12.08 6.58
N VAL A 523 16.53 -12.49 7.54
CA VAL A 523 16.81 -13.67 8.39
C VAL A 523 16.77 -14.95 7.55
N ALA A 524 15.77 -15.13 6.67
CA ALA A 524 15.69 -16.27 5.77
C ALA A 524 16.89 -16.38 4.82
N LYS A 525 17.36 -15.22 4.32
CA LYS A 525 18.57 -15.15 3.48
C LYS A 525 19.83 -15.54 4.25
N ALA A 526 19.96 -15.12 5.51
CA ALA A 526 21.15 -15.36 6.33
C ALA A 526 21.23 -16.82 6.83
N PHE A 527 20.12 -17.38 7.28
CA PHE A 527 20.10 -18.70 7.92
C PHE A 527 19.59 -19.83 7.02
N ARG A 528 18.95 -19.50 5.91
CA ARG A 528 18.52 -20.39 4.81
C ARG A 528 17.56 -21.53 5.19
N SER A 529 17.58 -22.00 6.42
CA SER A 529 16.64 -23.00 6.92
C SER A 529 16.17 -22.65 8.33
N ILE A 530 15.01 -23.15 8.67
CA ILE A 530 14.43 -22.91 10.00
C ILE A 530 15.24 -23.59 11.11
N GLU A 531 15.94 -24.72 10.80
CA GLU A 531 16.84 -25.39 11.73
C GLU A 531 18.08 -24.54 12.05
N ALA A 532 18.69 -23.99 11.01
CA ALA A 532 19.83 -23.09 11.17
C ALA A 532 19.43 -21.87 12.02
N LEU A 533 18.24 -21.31 11.75
CA LEU A 533 17.68 -20.18 12.51
C LEU A 533 17.38 -20.57 13.97
N ALA A 534 16.74 -21.72 14.20
CA ALA A 534 16.40 -22.19 15.53
C ALA A 534 17.63 -22.50 16.40
N SER A 535 18.76 -22.79 15.77
CA SER A 535 20.04 -23.08 16.43
C SER A 535 20.95 -21.86 16.58
N ALA A 536 20.56 -20.71 16.01
CA ALA A 536 21.35 -19.48 16.02
C ALA A 536 21.44 -18.89 17.41
N ASN A 537 22.61 -18.41 17.78
CA ASN A 537 22.82 -17.65 19.03
C ASN A 537 22.62 -16.14 18.81
N LEU A 538 22.72 -15.38 19.90
CA LEU A 538 22.52 -13.92 19.87
C LEU A 538 23.51 -13.23 18.92
N ASP A 539 24.78 -13.60 18.97
CA ASP A 539 25.83 -12.99 18.16
C ASP A 539 25.62 -13.28 16.67
N ASP A 540 25.22 -14.49 16.30
CA ASP A 540 24.89 -14.87 14.91
C ASP A 540 23.78 -14.00 14.34
N LEU A 541 22.72 -13.76 15.14
CA LEU A 541 21.56 -12.98 14.74
C LEU A 541 21.88 -11.49 14.62
N ILE A 542 22.63 -10.92 15.55
CA ILE A 542 23.01 -9.48 15.53
C ILE A 542 23.94 -9.16 14.35
N HIS A 543 24.69 -10.13 13.83
CA HIS A 543 25.51 -9.93 12.65
C HIS A 543 24.71 -9.75 11.36
N VAL A 544 23.42 -10.10 11.35
CA VAL A 544 22.52 -9.82 10.22
C VAL A 544 22.12 -8.33 10.24
N ASP A 545 22.25 -7.68 9.09
CA ASP A 545 21.95 -6.25 8.95
C ASP A 545 20.51 -5.91 9.42
N GLU A 546 20.37 -4.81 10.19
CA GLU A 546 19.14 -4.34 10.84
C GLU A 546 18.54 -5.28 11.91
N ILE A 547 19.23 -6.33 12.32
CA ILE A 547 18.80 -7.18 13.43
C ILE A 547 19.51 -6.71 14.71
N GLY A 548 18.77 -6.01 15.57
CA GLY A 548 19.24 -5.62 16.92
C GLY A 548 18.91 -6.67 17.98
N GLU A 549 19.46 -6.48 19.19
CA GLU A 549 19.27 -7.39 20.35
C GLU A 549 17.80 -7.74 20.62
N LYS A 550 16.89 -6.77 20.47
CA LYS A 550 15.46 -6.96 20.74
C LYS A 550 14.82 -7.95 19.74
N ILE A 551 15.16 -7.86 18.46
CA ILE A 551 14.68 -8.78 17.43
C ILE A 551 15.32 -10.15 17.60
N ALA A 552 16.63 -10.20 17.81
CA ALA A 552 17.39 -11.42 18.03
C ALA A 552 16.88 -12.19 19.28
N GLY A 553 16.69 -11.48 20.38
CA GLY A 553 16.11 -12.05 21.61
C GLY A 553 14.72 -12.63 21.39
N SER A 554 13.87 -11.96 20.61
CA SER A 554 12.53 -12.45 20.29
C SER A 554 12.55 -13.73 19.44
N ILE A 555 13.48 -13.87 18.48
CA ILE A 555 13.67 -15.07 17.69
C ILE A 555 14.12 -16.23 18.58
N ILE A 556 15.13 -16.01 19.41
CA ILE A 556 15.66 -17.03 20.35
C ILE A 556 14.54 -17.50 21.30
N GLN A 557 13.79 -16.57 21.88
CA GLN A 557 12.69 -16.88 22.79
C GLN A 557 11.59 -17.70 22.09
N TYR A 558 11.28 -17.37 20.85
CA TYR A 558 10.30 -18.12 20.07
C TYR A 558 10.69 -19.59 19.91
N PHE A 559 11.93 -19.88 19.52
CA PHE A 559 12.43 -21.26 19.32
C PHE A 559 12.82 -21.96 20.62
N ALA A 560 13.05 -21.23 21.71
CA ALA A 560 13.20 -21.82 23.06
C ALA A 560 11.89 -22.42 23.58
N ASN A 561 10.74 -21.92 23.13
CA ASN A 561 9.43 -22.44 23.51
C ASN A 561 9.15 -23.78 22.78
N GLU A 562 8.98 -24.85 23.58
CA GLU A 562 8.72 -26.20 23.05
C GLU A 562 7.44 -26.27 22.22
N LYS A 563 6.37 -25.55 22.59
CA LYS A 563 5.12 -25.51 21.81
C LYS A 563 5.33 -24.96 20.40
N ASN A 564 6.16 -23.93 20.27
CA ASN A 564 6.48 -23.34 18.97
C ASN A 564 7.31 -24.30 18.11
N ARG A 565 8.25 -25.04 18.72
CA ARG A 565 9.03 -26.07 18.00
C ARG A 565 8.12 -27.20 17.49
N ILE A 566 7.20 -27.67 18.31
CA ILE A 566 6.21 -28.68 17.93
C ILE A 566 5.33 -28.14 16.77
N LEU A 567 4.89 -26.89 16.87
CA LEU A 567 4.10 -26.24 15.82
C LEU A 567 4.86 -26.19 14.48
N VAL A 568 6.11 -25.76 14.51
CA VAL A 568 6.98 -25.71 13.30
C VAL A 568 7.18 -27.11 12.72
N GLU A 569 7.36 -28.12 13.55
CA GLU A 569 7.49 -29.51 13.09
C GLU A 569 6.20 -30.04 12.43
N ARG A 570 5.02 -29.69 12.97
CA ARG A 570 3.72 -30.02 12.35
C ARG A 570 3.57 -29.34 10.98
N LEU A 571 3.99 -28.07 10.84
CA LEU A 571 3.99 -27.37 9.58
C LEU A 571 4.93 -28.02 8.56
N ARG A 572 6.10 -28.51 8.99
CA ARG A 572 7.01 -29.28 8.17
C ARG A 572 6.37 -30.55 7.65
N GLN A 573 5.76 -31.33 8.54
CA GLN A 573 5.07 -32.58 8.19
C GLN A 573 3.90 -32.33 7.23
N SER A 574 3.32 -31.13 7.27
CA SER A 574 2.29 -30.70 6.32
C SER A 574 2.84 -30.28 4.95
N GLY A 575 4.16 -30.24 4.77
CA GLY A 575 4.82 -29.96 3.50
C GLY A 575 5.11 -28.50 3.19
N LEU A 576 5.17 -27.64 4.21
CA LEU A 576 5.54 -26.22 4.01
C LEU A 576 7.05 -26.09 3.74
N LYS A 577 7.41 -25.10 2.94
CA LYS A 577 8.81 -24.74 2.65
C LYS A 577 9.44 -24.07 3.87
N LEU A 578 10.31 -24.75 4.58
CA LEU A 578 11.03 -24.27 5.76
C LEU A 578 12.52 -24.04 5.50
N GLU A 579 12.90 -24.03 4.23
CA GLU A 579 14.24 -23.72 3.74
C GLU A 579 14.18 -22.96 2.42
N ALA A 580 15.20 -22.17 2.12
CA ALA A 580 15.28 -21.39 0.88
C ALA A 580 15.56 -22.32 -0.33
N ASP A 581 14.85 -22.08 -1.44
CA ASP A 581 15.04 -22.83 -2.68
C ASP A 581 16.47 -22.66 -3.22
N GLU A 582 17.07 -23.69 -3.79
CA GLU A 582 18.43 -23.65 -4.38
C GLU A 582 18.53 -22.71 -5.59
N GLU A 583 17.43 -22.44 -6.29
CA GLU A 583 17.37 -21.52 -7.45
C GLU A 583 17.63 -20.07 -7.09
N ASP A 584 17.38 -19.64 -5.86
CA ASP A 584 17.76 -18.31 -5.36
C ASP A 584 19.29 -18.08 -5.30
N LEU A 585 20.06 -19.12 -5.61
CA LEU A 585 21.52 -19.12 -5.66
C LEU A 585 22.09 -18.85 -7.07
N SER A 586 21.30 -18.97 -8.11
CA SER A 586 21.76 -18.73 -9.48
C SER A 586 22.15 -17.26 -9.66
N GLY A 587 23.46 -17.02 -9.71
CA GLY A 587 24.04 -15.69 -9.89
C GLY A 587 24.71 -15.11 -8.65
N TYR A 588 24.74 -15.81 -7.51
CA TYR A 588 25.60 -15.48 -6.38
C TYR A 588 27.03 -15.93 -6.65
N SER A 589 27.99 -15.12 -6.30
CA SER A 589 29.41 -15.48 -6.38
C SER A 589 30.16 -14.93 -5.17
N ASP A 590 31.30 -15.54 -4.89
CA ASP A 590 32.22 -15.10 -3.80
C ASP A 590 33.24 -14.05 -4.27
N LYS A 591 33.01 -13.40 -5.44
CA LYS A 591 33.97 -12.42 -6.02
C LYS A 591 34.34 -11.26 -5.10
N LEU A 592 33.37 -10.82 -4.30
CA LEU A 592 33.55 -9.71 -3.35
C LEU A 592 33.61 -10.16 -1.89
N LYS A 593 33.75 -11.46 -1.64
CA LYS A 593 33.78 -12.03 -0.30
C LYS A 593 34.85 -11.40 0.58
N GLY A 594 34.44 -10.98 1.77
CA GLY A 594 35.31 -10.29 2.74
C GLY A 594 35.61 -8.83 2.42
N MET A 595 35.08 -8.27 1.32
CA MET A 595 35.23 -6.87 0.99
C MET A 595 34.16 -6.01 1.65
N SER A 596 34.56 -4.90 2.26
CA SER A 596 33.68 -3.86 2.80
C SER A 596 33.71 -2.67 1.85
N ILE A 597 32.57 -2.37 1.23
CA ILE A 597 32.44 -1.40 0.15
C ILE A 597 31.52 -0.26 0.57
N VAL A 598 31.95 0.98 0.37
CA VAL A 598 31.13 2.18 0.59
C VAL A 598 30.60 2.65 -0.76
N ILE A 599 29.29 2.89 -0.86
CA ILE A 599 28.65 3.46 -2.05
C ILE A 599 28.49 4.97 -1.85
N SER A 600 28.98 5.79 -2.80
CA SER A 600 28.89 7.25 -2.72
C SER A 600 28.77 7.89 -4.10
N GLY A 601 28.00 8.97 -4.21
CA GLY A 601 27.80 9.69 -5.47
C GLY A 601 26.49 9.31 -6.17
N VAL A 602 26.37 9.75 -7.40
CA VAL A 602 25.22 9.59 -8.30
C VAL A 602 25.59 8.61 -9.40
N PHE A 603 24.78 7.62 -9.63
CA PHE A 603 25.06 6.54 -10.57
C PHE A 603 24.20 6.65 -11.82
N ALA A 604 24.75 6.29 -12.97
CA ALA A 604 24.07 6.37 -14.26
C ALA A 604 23.38 5.06 -14.66
N ARG A 605 23.93 3.90 -14.28
CA ARG A 605 23.47 2.58 -14.74
C ARG A 605 22.52 1.89 -13.77
N HIS A 606 22.84 1.94 -12.48
CA HIS A 606 22.06 1.30 -11.42
C HIS A 606 21.81 2.27 -10.27
N SER A 607 20.73 2.07 -9.54
CA SER A 607 20.49 2.78 -8.29
C SER A 607 21.47 2.33 -7.19
N ARG A 608 21.58 3.11 -6.12
CA ARG A 608 22.39 2.70 -4.95
C ARG A 608 21.93 1.39 -4.34
N ASP A 609 20.61 1.15 -4.33
CA ASP A 609 20.04 -0.08 -3.76
C ASP A 609 20.33 -1.29 -4.67
N GLU A 610 20.34 -1.11 -5.99
CA GLU A 610 20.76 -2.16 -6.94
C GLU A 610 22.25 -2.46 -6.79
N TYR A 611 23.14 -1.44 -6.63
CA TYR A 611 24.56 -1.68 -6.35
C TYR A 611 24.77 -2.36 -5.01
N LYS A 612 23.99 -2.00 -3.98
CA LYS A 612 24.00 -2.70 -2.70
C LYS A 612 23.66 -4.17 -2.87
N ALA A 613 22.57 -4.47 -3.61
CA ALA A 613 22.14 -5.83 -3.91
C ALA A 613 23.21 -6.60 -4.73
N LEU A 614 23.89 -5.96 -5.70
CA LEU A 614 24.97 -6.55 -6.47
C LEU A 614 26.19 -6.88 -5.59
N ILE A 615 26.58 -5.97 -4.69
CA ILE A 615 27.68 -6.19 -3.75
C ILE A 615 27.35 -7.40 -2.86
N GLU A 616 26.16 -7.45 -2.30
CA GLU A 616 25.72 -8.56 -1.45
C GLU A 616 25.58 -9.87 -2.22
N LYS A 617 25.08 -9.80 -3.46
CA LYS A 617 24.96 -10.97 -4.37
C LYS A 617 26.31 -11.61 -4.66
N HIS A 618 27.39 -10.82 -4.67
CA HIS A 618 28.75 -11.30 -4.89
C HIS A 618 29.57 -11.49 -3.61
N GLY A 619 28.91 -11.57 -2.44
CA GLY A 619 29.53 -11.89 -1.14
C GLY A 619 30.23 -10.71 -0.45
N GLY A 620 30.12 -9.50 -0.97
CA GLY A 620 30.65 -8.27 -0.37
C GLY A 620 29.71 -7.69 0.70
N LYS A 621 30.24 -6.77 1.52
CA LYS A 621 29.48 -6.05 2.54
C LYS A 621 29.40 -4.57 2.17
N ASN A 622 28.17 -4.03 2.05
CA ASN A 622 27.99 -2.60 1.94
C ASN A 622 28.05 -1.95 3.33
N VAL A 623 28.88 -0.92 3.50
CA VAL A 623 29.05 -0.19 4.76
C VAL A 623 28.76 1.30 4.57
N GLY A 624 28.11 1.92 5.54
CA GLY A 624 27.66 3.32 5.45
C GLY A 624 28.77 4.36 5.64
N SER A 625 29.87 3.99 6.30
CA SER A 625 30.96 4.91 6.64
C SER A 625 32.34 4.37 6.24
N ILE A 626 33.22 5.29 5.84
CA ILE A 626 34.61 4.99 5.45
C ILE A 626 35.44 4.76 6.70
N SER A 627 36.15 3.63 6.76
CA SER A 627 37.10 3.27 7.82
C SER A 627 38.33 2.56 7.23
N LYS A 628 39.35 2.30 8.05
CA LYS A 628 40.54 1.52 7.63
C LYS A 628 40.21 0.09 7.15
N LYS A 629 39.01 -0.40 7.45
CA LYS A 629 38.51 -1.71 6.99
C LYS A 629 37.77 -1.65 5.65
N THR A 630 37.56 -0.45 5.08
CA THR A 630 36.89 -0.28 3.79
C THR A 630 37.82 -0.75 2.67
N SER A 631 37.41 -1.69 1.87
CA SER A 631 38.17 -2.26 0.76
C SER A 631 38.29 -1.30 -0.42
N PHE A 632 37.19 -0.68 -0.80
CA PHE A 632 37.14 0.40 -1.78
C PHE A 632 35.80 1.18 -1.69
N ILE A 633 35.75 2.32 -2.38
CA ILE A 633 34.55 3.12 -2.53
C ILE A 633 34.06 2.97 -3.95
N LEU A 634 32.82 2.51 -4.13
CA LEU A 634 32.10 2.61 -5.39
C LEU A 634 31.59 4.04 -5.53
N ALA A 635 32.22 4.82 -6.40
CA ALA A 635 31.93 6.22 -6.60
C ALA A 635 31.18 6.46 -7.91
N GLY A 636 30.02 7.09 -7.81
CA GLY A 636 29.36 7.73 -8.94
C GLY A 636 29.75 9.20 -9.04
N ASP A 637 29.08 9.91 -9.95
CA ASP A 637 29.27 11.37 -10.10
C ASP A 637 28.90 12.11 -8.80
N ASN A 638 29.55 13.26 -8.56
CA ASN A 638 29.28 14.11 -7.40
C ASN A 638 29.46 13.43 -6.03
N MET A 639 30.48 12.58 -5.89
CA MET A 639 30.87 12.05 -4.58
C MET A 639 31.16 13.21 -3.62
N GLY A 640 30.55 13.18 -2.43
CA GLY A 640 30.66 14.25 -1.44
C GLY A 640 32.13 14.52 -1.03
N PRO A 641 32.59 15.80 -0.95
CA PRO A 641 33.97 16.19 -0.70
C PRO A 641 34.52 15.59 0.61
N SER A 642 33.75 15.52 1.66
CA SER A 642 34.16 14.93 2.93
C SER A 642 34.48 13.43 2.84
N LYS A 643 33.80 12.70 1.97
CA LYS A 643 34.10 11.29 1.72
C LYS A 643 35.32 11.12 0.84
N LEU A 644 35.53 12.02 -0.12
CA LEU A 644 36.71 12.04 -0.97
C LEU A 644 37.98 12.30 -0.13
N GLU A 645 37.95 13.33 0.73
CA GLU A 645 39.06 13.63 1.65
C GLU A 645 39.35 12.45 2.58
N LYS A 646 38.33 11.83 3.15
CA LYS A 646 38.53 10.70 4.05
C LYS A 646 39.07 9.46 3.34
N ALA A 647 38.68 9.24 2.09
CA ALA A 647 39.24 8.18 1.25
C ALA A 647 40.72 8.40 0.98
N GLN A 648 41.12 9.65 0.65
CA GLN A 648 42.51 10.04 0.42
C GLN A 648 43.37 9.92 1.69
N GLN A 649 42.84 10.40 2.84
CA GLN A 649 43.53 10.29 4.14
C GLN A 649 43.79 8.84 4.57
N LEU A 650 42.89 7.93 4.22
CA LEU A 650 43.00 6.51 4.58
C LEU A 650 43.55 5.64 3.47
N ASN A 651 43.98 6.22 2.33
CA ASN A 651 44.44 5.53 1.13
C ASN A 651 43.51 4.43 0.63
N ILE A 652 42.21 4.70 0.62
CA ILE A 652 41.19 3.73 0.18
C ILE A 652 40.97 3.91 -1.33
N PRO A 653 41.05 2.83 -2.12
CA PRO A 653 40.78 2.90 -3.55
C PRO A 653 39.37 3.40 -3.86
N ILE A 654 39.22 4.18 -4.90
CA ILE A 654 37.94 4.65 -5.45
C ILE A 654 37.77 3.98 -6.80
N LYS A 655 36.63 3.34 -7.04
CA LYS A 655 36.27 2.68 -8.30
C LYS A 655 35.02 3.31 -8.85
N ASP A 656 34.96 3.52 -10.16
CA ASP A 656 33.75 3.97 -10.86
C ASP A 656 32.79 2.78 -11.17
N GLU A 657 31.63 3.10 -11.75
CA GLU A 657 30.64 2.10 -12.15
C GLU A 657 31.18 1.05 -13.14
N ASN A 658 32.02 1.49 -14.10
CA ASN A 658 32.56 0.59 -15.12
C ASN A 658 33.58 -0.37 -14.53
N GLU A 659 34.45 0.14 -13.68
CA GLU A 659 35.44 -0.64 -12.95
C GLU A 659 34.82 -1.67 -12.04
N PHE A 660 33.73 -1.28 -11.35
CA PHE A 660 32.98 -2.19 -10.48
C PHE A 660 32.27 -3.29 -11.27
N LEU A 661 31.56 -2.93 -12.34
CA LEU A 661 30.83 -3.88 -13.18
C LEU A 661 31.74 -4.82 -13.98
N ALA A 662 33.02 -4.46 -14.16
CA ALA A 662 34.04 -5.29 -14.80
C ALA A 662 34.69 -6.30 -13.85
N MET A 663 34.45 -6.20 -12.52
CA MET A 663 34.98 -7.14 -11.51
C MET A 663 34.19 -8.46 -11.52
#